data_e7b9a903cbc2431f75ec1d5ffad8dcfc
#
_entry.id   e7b9a903cbc2431f75ec1d5ffad8dcfc
#
_cell.length_a   1.000
_cell.length_b   1.000
_cell.length_c   1.000
_cell.angle_alpha   90.00
_cell.angle_beta   90.00
_cell.angle_gamma   90.00
#
_symmetry.space_group_name_H-M   'P 1'
#
loop_
_entity.id
_entity.type
_entity.pdbx_description
1 polymer ?
#
loop_
_entity_poly.entity_id
_entity_poly.type
_entity_poly.pdbx_seq_one_letter_code
_entity_poly.pdbx_strand_id
1 'polypeptide(L)'
;MERPPGLRPGAGGPWEMRERLGTGGFGNVCLYQHRELDLKIAIKSCRLELSTKNRERWCHEIQIMKKLNHANVVKACDVPEELNFLINDVPLLAMEYCSGGDLRKLLNKPENCCGLKESQILSLLSDIGSGIRYLHENKIIHRDLKPENIVLQDVGGKIMHKIIDLGYAKDVDQGSLCTSFVGTLQYLAPELFENKPYTATVDYWSFGTMVFECIAGYRPFLHHLQPFTWHEKIKKKDPKCIFACEEMTGEVRFSSHLPQPNSLCSLIVEPMENWLQLMLNWDPQQRGGPVDLTLKQPRCFVLMDHILNLKIVHILNMTSAKIISFLLPPDESLHSLQSRIERETGINTGSQELLSEMGISLDPRKPASQCVLDGVRGCDSYMVYLFDKSKTVYEGPFASRSLSDCVNYIVQDSKIQLPVIQLRKVWAEAVHYVSGLKEDYSRLFQGQRAAMLSLLRYNTNLTKMKNTLISASQQLKAKLEFFHKSIQLDLERYSEQMTYGISSEKMLKAWKEMEEKAIHYAEVGVIGYLEDQIMSLHTEIMELQKSPYGRRQGDLMESLEQRAIDLYKQLKHRPSDHSYSDSTEMVKIIVHTVQSQDRVLKELFGHLSKLLGCKQKIIDLLPKVEMALSNIKEADNTVMFMQGKRQKEIWHLLKIACTQSSARSLGSSLEGVTPQLPPTSAEREHPLSCVGDFSTNDRRKFELSWPFKHYYS
;
A
#
# COMPACT_ATOMS: atom_id res chain seq x y z
N MET A 1 3.96 -31.41 34.49
CA MET A 1 5.01 -30.93 33.57
C MET A 1 6.27 -30.77 34.40
N GLU A 2 7.18 -31.73 34.31
CA GLU A 2 8.45 -31.72 35.03
C GLU A 2 9.36 -30.61 34.50
N ARG A 3 9.92 -29.83 35.42
CA ARG A 3 10.93 -28.80 35.09
C ARG A 3 12.16 -29.51 34.54
N PRO A 4 12.76 -29.03 33.43
CA PRO A 4 14.02 -29.63 32.95
C PRO A 4 15.11 -29.53 34.03
N PRO A 5 15.85 -30.60 34.27
CA PRO A 5 16.97 -30.56 35.22
C PRO A 5 18.07 -29.68 34.62
N GLY A 6 18.54 -28.68 35.36
CA GLY A 6 19.81 -28.02 35.08
C GLY A 6 19.83 -26.51 34.94
N LEU A 7 18.71 -25.83 34.82
CA LEU A 7 18.67 -24.36 34.88
C LEU A 7 17.97 -23.93 36.18
N ARG A 8 18.74 -23.95 37.29
CA ARG A 8 18.33 -23.15 38.46
C ARG A 8 18.55 -21.70 38.08
N PRO A 9 17.49 -20.84 38.01
CA PRO A 9 17.71 -19.41 37.98
C PRO A 9 18.47 -19.07 39.24
N GLY A 10 19.67 -18.52 39.12
CA GLY A 10 20.33 -17.91 40.25
C GLY A 10 19.36 -16.91 40.85
N ALA A 11 18.90 -17.14 42.08
CA ALA A 11 18.00 -16.23 42.75
C ALA A 11 18.70 -14.88 42.88
N GLY A 12 18.32 -13.88 42.03
CA GLY A 12 18.78 -12.52 42.14
C GLY A 12 19.40 -11.84 40.92
N GLY A 13 19.60 -12.53 39.80
CA GLY A 13 20.14 -11.88 38.59
C GLY A 13 19.09 -11.06 37.80
N PRO A 14 19.54 -10.10 36.97
CA PRO A 14 18.64 -9.23 36.19
C PRO A 14 17.94 -9.95 35.01
N TRP A 15 18.38 -11.16 34.64
CA TRP A 15 17.85 -11.95 33.53
C TRP A 15 16.86 -13.01 33.99
N GLU A 16 15.69 -13.03 33.34
CA GLU A 16 14.64 -14.00 33.62
C GLU A 16 14.32 -14.82 32.36
N MET A 17 14.26 -16.15 32.53
CA MET A 17 13.80 -17.05 31.48
C MET A 17 12.28 -16.92 31.35
N ARG A 18 11.81 -16.53 30.20
CA ARG A 18 10.39 -16.31 29.88
C ARG A 18 9.73 -17.56 29.33
N GLU A 19 10.29 -18.07 28.25
CA GLU A 19 9.71 -19.21 27.56
C GLU A 19 10.78 -20.03 26.83
N ARG A 20 10.38 -21.24 26.45
CA ARG A 20 11.17 -22.12 25.60
C ARG A 20 10.75 -21.92 24.15
N LEU A 21 11.66 -21.42 23.32
CA LEU A 21 11.44 -21.13 21.91
C LEU A 21 11.46 -22.38 21.03
N GLY A 22 12.35 -23.33 21.35
CA GLY A 22 12.47 -24.56 20.57
C GLY A 22 13.36 -25.62 21.23
N THR A 23 13.30 -26.83 20.67
CA THR A 23 14.18 -27.96 21.04
C THR A 23 14.78 -28.54 19.79
N GLY A 24 16.10 -28.47 19.65
CA GLY A 24 16.83 -29.14 18.58
C GLY A 24 17.38 -30.50 19.05
N GLY A 25 18.10 -31.19 18.13
CA GLY A 25 18.68 -32.51 18.42
C GLY A 25 19.56 -32.55 19.66
N PHE A 26 20.37 -31.53 19.88
CA PHE A 26 21.35 -31.48 20.99
C PHE A 26 21.03 -30.43 22.04
N GLY A 27 20.15 -29.47 21.79
CA GLY A 27 19.94 -28.33 22.67
C GLY A 27 18.54 -27.80 22.77
N ASN A 28 18.34 -26.96 23.78
CA ASN A 28 17.15 -26.16 23.98
C ASN A 28 17.46 -24.70 23.69
N VAL A 29 16.54 -23.99 23.07
CA VAL A 29 16.61 -22.54 22.90
C VAL A 29 15.54 -21.90 23.77
N CYS A 30 15.95 -21.01 24.66
CA CYS A 30 15.06 -20.29 25.58
C CYS A 30 15.20 -18.78 25.42
N LEU A 31 14.08 -18.08 25.58
CA LEU A 31 14.04 -16.63 25.66
C LEU A 31 14.40 -16.16 27.08
N TYR A 32 15.36 -15.28 27.16
CA TYR A 32 15.69 -14.53 28.36
C TYR A 32 15.40 -13.05 28.18
N GLN A 33 14.81 -12.43 29.19
CA GLN A 33 14.52 -11.01 29.22
C GLN A 33 15.17 -10.36 30.42
N HIS A 34 15.81 -9.21 30.19
CA HIS A 34 16.34 -8.39 31.27
C HIS A 34 15.19 -7.63 31.95
N ARG A 35 15.13 -7.69 33.28
CA ARG A 35 14.00 -7.15 34.08
C ARG A 35 13.83 -5.63 33.97
N GLU A 36 14.96 -4.90 33.89
CA GLU A 36 14.96 -3.43 33.90
C GLU A 36 15.12 -2.81 32.52
N LEU A 37 15.86 -3.45 31.61
CA LEU A 37 16.25 -2.88 30.32
C LEU A 37 15.34 -3.33 29.15
N ASP A 38 14.37 -4.21 29.41
CA ASP A 38 13.52 -4.86 28.40
C ASP A 38 14.29 -5.50 27.22
N LEU A 39 15.57 -5.80 27.44
CA LEU A 39 16.40 -6.51 26.46
C LEU A 39 16.00 -7.97 26.41
N LYS A 40 15.91 -8.52 25.20
CA LYS A 40 15.54 -9.91 24.95
C LYS A 40 16.65 -10.60 24.15
N ILE A 41 17.06 -11.77 24.62
CA ILE A 41 18.04 -12.62 23.94
C ILE A 41 17.57 -14.07 23.91
N ALA A 42 17.93 -14.78 22.84
CA ALA A 42 17.71 -16.22 22.73
C ALA A 42 18.99 -16.96 23.10
N ILE A 43 18.90 -17.88 24.06
CA ILE A 43 20.06 -18.69 24.51
C ILE A 43 19.85 -20.15 24.15
N LYS A 44 20.76 -20.70 23.34
CA LYS A 44 20.86 -22.13 23.03
C LYS A 44 21.76 -22.81 24.05
N SER A 45 21.21 -23.78 24.80
CA SER A 45 21.90 -24.56 25.81
C SER A 45 21.91 -26.05 25.47
N CYS A 46 22.98 -26.74 25.75
CA CYS A 46 23.09 -28.16 25.49
C CYS A 46 22.23 -28.98 26.46
N ARG A 47 21.43 -29.92 25.92
CA ARG A 47 20.49 -30.75 26.68
C ARG A 47 21.07 -32.10 27.15
N LEU A 48 22.01 -32.62 26.40
CA LEU A 48 22.56 -33.98 26.57
C LEU A 48 24.07 -33.91 26.70
N GLU A 49 24.66 -34.91 27.36
CA GLU A 49 26.09 -35.12 27.24
C GLU A 49 26.45 -35.43 25.78
N LEU A 50 27.43 -34.71 25.27
CA LEU A 50 27.85 -34.82 23.87
C LEU A 50 29.09 -35.71 23.76
N SER A 51 29.15 -36.55 22.72
CA SER A 51 30.40 -37.17 22.28
C SER A 51 31.41 -36.08 21.87
N THR A 52 32.70 -36.40 21.91
CA THR A 52 33.78 -35.48 21.53
C THR A 52 33.52 -34.81 20.19
N LYS A 53 33.14 -35.59 19.19
CA LYS A 53 32.77 -35.06 17.84
C LYS A 53 31.60 -34.07 17.86
N ASN A 54 30.61 -34.27 18.71
CA ASN A 54 29.47 -33.37 18.82
C ASN A 54 29.80 -32.12 19.65
N ARG A 55 30.71 -32.20 20.61
CA ARG A 55 31.27 -31.04 21.34
C ARG A 55 32.05 -30.13 20.36
N GLU A 56 32.91 -30.71 19.55
CA GLU A 56 33.63 -29.96 18.49
C GLU A 56 32.67 -29.24 17.55
N ARG A 57 31.62 -29.91 17.10
CA ARG A 57 30.57 -29.30 16.25
C ARG A 57 29.87 -28.14 16.94
N TRP A 58 29.52 -28.31 18.23
CA TRP A 58 28.89 -27.27 19.03
C TRP A 58 29.75 -26.02 19.16
N CYS A 59 31.02 -26.21 19.52
CA CYS A 59 31.99 -25.12 19.61
C CYS A 59 32.26 -24.47 18.26
N HIS A 60 32.30 -25.25 17.18
CA HIS A 60 32.49 -24.76 15.83
C HIS A 60 31.31 -23.90 15.38
N GLU A 61 30.05 -24.31 15.65
CA GLU A 61 28.85 -23.49 15.39
C GLU A 61 28.96 -22.11 16.04
N ILE A 62 29.35 -22.06 17.31
CA ILE A 62 29.52 -20.78 18.03
C ILE A 62 30.60 -19.92 17.37
N GLN A 63 31.72 -20.51 16.96
CA GLN A 63 32.82 -19.81 16.31
C GLN A 63 32.40 -19.23 14.94
N ILE A 64 31.62 -19.99 14.13
CA ILE A 64 31.06 -19.52 12.87
C ILE A 64 30.11 -18.37 13.14
N MET A 65 29.14 -18.56 14.03
CA MET A 65 28.10 -17.55 14.32
C MET A 65 28.70 -16.23 14.79
N LYS A 66 29.77 -16.26 15.61
CA LYS A 66 30.43 -15.03 16.09
C LYS A 66 31.14 -14.23 14.98
N LYS A 67 31.53 -14.88 13.88
CA LYS A 67 32.20 -14.23 12.74
C LYS A 67 31.19 -13.60 11.76
N LEU A 68 29.94 -14.02 11.79
CA LEU A 68 28.93 -13.60 10.82
C LEU A 68 28.21 -12.32 11.27
N ASN A 69 28.05 -11.40 10.33
CA ASN A 69 27.29 -10.17 10.54
C ASN A 69 26.53 -9.81 9.25
N HIS A 70 25.29 -10.25 9.16
CA HIS A 70 24.43 -10.01 8.00
C HIS A 70 22.97 -9.87 8.43
N ALA A 71 22.20 -8.99 7.79
CA ALA A 71 20.82 -8.72 8.15
C ALA A 71 19.92 -9.98 8.16
N ASN A 72 20.17 -10.93 7.25
CA ASN A 72 19.37 -12.13 7.07
C ASN A 72 20.04 -13.41 7.63
N VAL A 73 21.03 -13.26 8.51
CA VAL A 73 21.59 -14.32 9.33
C VAL A 73 21.51 -13.88 10.78
N VAL A 74 21.01 -14.75 11.66
CA VAL A 74 20.85 -14.39 13.09
C VAL A 74 22.20 -14.09 13.68
N LYS A 75 22.30 -12.93 14.34
CA LYS A 75 23.55 -12.46 14.97
C LYS A 75 23.79 -13.14 16.30
N ALA A 76 25.00 -13.67 16.51
CA ALA A 76 25.45 -14.08 17.83
C ALA A 76 25.68 -12.85 18.70
N CYS A 77 25.26 -12.94 19.96
CA CYS A 77 25.49 -11.96 21.01
C CYS A 77 26.46 -12.53 22.06
N ASP A 78 27.04 -11.67 22.85
CA ASP A 78 27.78 -12.13 24.01
C ASP A 78 26.81 -12.65 25.06
N VAL A 79 27.20 -13.77 25.69
CA VAL A 79 26.44 -14.33 26.82
C VAL A 79 26.63 -13.38 28.01
N PRO A 80 25.56 -12.86 28.62
CA PRO A 80 25.66 -12.04 29.82
C PRO A 80 26.49 -12.74 30.91
N GLU A 81 27.30 -12.01 31.68
CA GLU A 81 28.18 -12.57 32.68
C GLU A 81 27.42 -13.42 33.71
N GLU A 82 26.23 -12.99 34.08
CA GLU A 82 25.38 -13.70 35.05
C GLU A 82 24.80 -15.02 34.51
N LEU A 83 24.82 -15.21 33.20
CA LEU A 83 24.36 -16.41 32.50
C LEU A 83 25.50 -17.23 31.89
N ASN A 84 26.77 -16.77 32.06
CA ASN A 84 27.92 -17.38 31.40
C ASN A 84 28.46 -18.56 32.22
N PHE A 85 27.87 -19.73 32.02
CA PHE A 85 28.31 -20.99 32.61
C PHE A 85 28.28 -22.12 31.56
N LEU A 86 29.06 -23.17 31.83
CA LEU A 86 29.07 -24.36 30.99
C LEU A 86 27.91 -25.29 31.36
N ILE A 87 27.23 -25.84 30.36
CA ILE A 87 26.26 -26.91 30.53
C ILE A 87 26.75 -28.12 29.75
N ASN A 88 26.90 -29.25 30.42
CA ASN A 88 27.47 -30.47 29.85
C ASN A 88 28.85 -30.23 29.19
N ASP A 89 29.70 -29.44 29.84
CA ASP A 89 31.06 -29.05 29.42
C ASP A 89 31.12 -28.30 28.06
N VAL A 90 30.04 -27.65 27.63
CA VAL A 90 30.03 -26.79 26.45
C VAL A 90 29.48 -25.41 26.74
N PRO A 91 29.97 -24.35 26.05
CA PRO A 91 29.50 -22.99 26.25
C PRO A 91 28.08 -22.81 25.73
N LEU A 92 27.38 -21.80 26.25
CA LEU A 92 26.11 -21.34 25.73
C LEU A 92 26.30 -20.53 24.44
N LEU A 93 25.30 -20.54 23.58
CA LEU A 93 25.22 -19.63 22.42
C LEU A 93 24.09 -18.64 22.65
N ALA A 94 24.42 -17.36 22.85
CA ALA A 94 23.46 -16.30 22.89
C ALA A 94 23.29 -15.68 21.47
N MET A 95 22.06 -15.35 21.13
CA MET A 95 21.66 -14.82 19.82
C MET A 95 20.61 -13.72 19.98
N GLU A 96 20.50 -12.85 19.02
CA GLU A 96 19.37 -11.92 18.94
C GLU A 96 18.04 -12.67 18.97
N TYR A 97 17.05 -12.10 19.63
CA TYR A 97 15.69 -12.67 19.69
C TYR A 97 14.83 -12.17 18.54
N CYS A 98 14.24 -13.09 17.78
CA CYS A 98 13.31 -12.81 16.70
C CYS A 98 11.89 -13.14 17.13
N SER A 99 11.03 -12.12 17.22
CA SER A 99 9.70 -12.20 17.86
C SER A 99 8.61 -12.87 16.99
N GLY A 100 8.81 -12.98 15.68
CA GLY A 100 7.80 -13.48 14.73
C GLY A 100 7.68 -15.01 14.64
N GLY A 101 8.46 -15.75 15.44
CA GLY A 101 8.52 -17.21 15.37
C GLY A 101 9.30 -17.72 14.16
N ASP A 102 9.01 -18.94 13.70
CA ASP A 102 9.66 -19.57 12.56
C ASP A 102 8.72 -19.70 11.35
N LEU A 103 9.30 -19.83 10.15
CA LEU A 103 8.56 -19.96 8.89
C LEU A 103 7.66 -21.21 8.85
N ARG A 104 8.03 -22.31 9.54
CA ARG A 104 7.20 -23.50 9.66
C ARG A 104 5.88 -23.20 10.37
N LYS A 105 5.92 -22.41 11.45
CA LYS A 105 4.72 -21.95 12.17
C LYS A 105 3.83 -21.10 11.26
N LEU A 106 4.44 -20.23 10.43
CA LEU A 106 3.71 -19.43 9.46
C LEU A 106 3.03 -20.30 8.40
N LEU A 107 3.76 -21.25 7.78
CA LEU A 107 3.23 -22.18 6.78
C LEU A 107 2.13 -23.11 7.35
N ASN A 108 2.22 -23.45 8.63
CA ASN A 108 1.24 -24.33 9.28
C ASN A 108 -0.08 -23.61 9.64
N LYS A 109 -0.17 -22.30 9.46
CA LYS A 109 -1.44 -21.58 9.65
C LYS A 109 -2.44 -22.03 8.59
N PRO A 110 -3.72 -22.24 8.95
CA PRO A 110 -4.74 -22.72 8.02
C PRO A 110 -4.92 -21.83 6.79
N GLU A 111 -4.83 -20.53 6.96
CA GLU A 111 -4.93 -19.56 5.88
C GLU A 111 -3.82 -19.68 4.82
N ASN A 112 -2.70 -20.28 5.17
CA ASN A 112 -1.52 -20.46 4.30
C ASN A 112 -1.41 -21.87 3.69
N CYS A 113 -2.46 -22.65 3.76
CA CYS A 113 -2.43 -24.05 3.28
C CYS A 113 -2.27 -24.21 1.76
N CYS A 114 -2.59 -23.17 0.99
CA CYS A 114 -2.34 -23.09 -0.45
C CYS A 114 -1.18 -22.13 -0.77
N GLY A 115 -0.27 -21.90 0.17
CA GLY A 115 0.88 -21.02 0.04
C GLY A 115 0.71 -19.66 0.70
N LEU A 116 1.80 -18.90 0.68
CA LEU A 116 1.88 -17.55 1.21
C LEU A 116 1.40 -16.50 0.18
N LYS A 117 1.20 -15.28 0.62
CA LYS A 117 0.94 -14.15 -0.28
C LYS A 117 2.18 -13.79 -1.11
N GLU A 118 1.98 -13.22 -2.28
CA GLU A 118 3.05 -12.84 -3.20
C GLU A 118 4.11 -11.96 -2.53
N SER A 119 3.69 -10.95 -1.76
CA SER A 119 4.62 -10.06 -1.04
C SER A 119 5.51 -10.81 -0.04
N GLN A 120 4.94 -11.79 0.66
CA GLN A 120 5.68 -12.61 1.62
C GLN A 120 6.68 -13.53 0.91
N ILE A 121 6.28 -14.12 -0.24
CA ILE A 121 7.15 -14.97 -1.05
C ILE A 121 8.34 -14.15 -1.59
N LEU A 122 8.09 -12.97 -2.14
CA LEU A 122 9.14 -12.11 -2.68
C LEU A 122 10.07 -11.55 -1.58
N SER A 123 9.52 -11.24 -0.41
CA SER A 123 10.34 -10.83 0.75
C SER A 123 11.23 -11.97 1.23
N LEU A 124 10.69 -13.18 1.37
CA LEU A 124 11.46 -14.36 1.73
C LEU A 124 12.55 -14.67 0.70
N LEU A 125 12.21 -14.62 -0.60
CA LEU A 125 13.15 -14.84 -1.70
C LEU A 125 14.33 -13.86 -1.63
N SER A 126 14.04 -12.59 -1.36
CA SER A 126 15.06 -11.54 -1.18
C SER A 126 15.94 -11.78 0.03
N ASP A 127 15.31 -12.00 1.19
CA ASP A 127 16.01 -12.09 2.47
C ASP A 127 16.89 -13.36 2.54
N ILE A 128 16.31 -14.51 2.25
CA ILE A 128 17.02 -15.79 2.34
C ILE A 128 18.02 -15.96 1.22
N GLY A 129 17.69 -15.50 -0.01
CA GLY A 129 18.65 -15.47 -1.12
C GLY A 129 19.89 -14.64 -0.79
N SER A 130 19.72 -13.47 -0.16
CA SER A 130 20.81 -12.63 0.33
C SER A 130 21.64 -13.33 1.42
N GLY A 131 20.95 -13.98 2.38
CA GLY A 131 21.61 -14.73 3.45
C GLY A 131 22.45 -15.91 2.92
N ILE A 132 21.92 -16.68 1.98
CA ILE A 132 22.63 -17.82 1.34
C ILE A 132 23.86 -17.31 0.57
N ARG A 133 23.69 -16.25 -0.22
CA ARG A 133 24.79 -15.60 -0.97
C ARG A 133 25.93 -15.21 -0.01
N TYR A 134 25.59 -14.53 1.08
CA TYR A 134 26.55 -14.13 2.10
C TYR A 134 27.28 -15.32 2.74
N LEU A 135 26.56 -16.41 3.11
CA LEU A 135 27.17 -17.60 3.66
C LEU A 135 28.17 -18.23 2.65
N HIS A 136 27.77 -18.37 1.39
CA HIS A 136 28.61 -18.97 0.34
C HIS A 136 29.83 -18.10 0.01
N GLU A 137 29.72 -16.77 0.03
CA GLU A 137 30.85 -15.85 -0.13
C GLU A 137 31.86 -16.02 1.03
N ASN A 138 31.37 -16.33 2.23
CA ASN A 138 32.20 -16.67 3.39
C ASN A 138 32.59 -18.16 3.43
N LYS A 139 32.39 -18.90 2.33
CA LYS A 139 32.73 -20.32 2.18
C LYS A 139 32.00 -21.25 3.16
N ILE A 140 30.85 -20.88 3.62
CA ILE A 140 30.01 -21.65 4.54
C ILE A 140 28.84 -22.26 3.77
N ILE A 141 28.68 -23.58 3.83
CA ILE A 141 27.50 -24.31 3.32
C ILE A 141 26.62 -24.64 4.53
N HIS A 142 25.34 -24.28 4.47
CA HIS A 142 24.40 -24.47 5.58
C HIS A 142 23.98 -25.94 5.78
N ARG A 143 23.58 -26.63 4.72
CA ARG A 143 23.22 -28.06 4.62
C ARG A 143 21.92 -28.50 5.31
N ASP A 144 21.24 -27.64 6.04
CA ASP A 144 19.97 -27.93 6.71
C ASP A 144 18.98 -26.76 6.57
N LEU A 145 18.93 -26.14 5.36
CA LEU A 145 17.94 -25.11 5.07
C LEU A 145 16.53 -25.72 5.01
N LYS A 146 15.65 -25.21 5.86
CA LYS A 146 14.26 -25.63 5.99
C LYS A 146 13.45 -24.55 6.70
N PRO A 147 12.11 -24.55 6.62
CA PRO A 147 11.27 -23.53 7.25
C PRO A 147 11.46 -23.38 8.77
N GLU A 148 11.82 -24.46 9.47
CA GLU A 148 12.10 -24.44 10.89
C GLU A 148 13.38 -23.65 11.25
N ASN A 149 14.31 -23.51 10.29
CA ASN A 149 15.57 -22.80 10.44
C ASN A 149 15.53 -21.37 9.87
N ILE A 150 14.35 -20.86 9.56
CA ILE A 150 14.10 -19.48 9.16
C ILE A 150 13.21 -18.81 10.21
N VAL A 151 13.76 -17.82 10.90
CA VAL A 151 13.01 -17.05 11.90
C VAL A 151 12.59 -15.69 11.34
N LEU A 152 11.50 -15.18 11.88
CA LEU A 152 10.88 -13.93 11.46
C LEU A 152 11.09 -12.86 12.53
N GLN A 153 11.52 -11.69 12.10
CA GLN A 153 11.67 -10.51 12.95
C GLN A 153 10.83 -9.36 12.40
N ASP A 154 10.02 -8.78 13.24
CA ASP A 154 9.30 -7.55 12.89
C ASP A 154 10.23 -6.34 13.13
N VAL A 155 10.47 -5.57 12.09
CA VAL A 155 11.23 -4.32 12.12
C VAL A 155 10.35 -3.20 11.60
N GLY A 156 9.66 -2.51 12.51
CA GLY A 156 8.80 -1.39 12.16
C GLY A 156 7.62 -1.75 11.25
N GLY A 157 7.01 -2.93 11.46
CA GLY A 157 5.88 -3.44 10.68
C GLY A 157 6.29 -4.19 9.41
N LYS A 158 7.58 -4.32 9.12
CA LYS A 158 8.12 -5.13 8.03
C LYS A 158 8.72 -6.41 8.59
N ILE A 159 8.26 -7.56 8.09
CA ILE A 159 8.81 -8.86 8.46
C ILE A 159 10.12 -9.10 7.71
N MET A 160 11.17 -9.39 8.45
CA MET A 160 12.48 -9.77 7.96
C MET A 160 12.73 -11.25 8.27
N HIS A 161 13.26 -11.99 7.30
CA HIS A 161 13.59 -13.41 7.46
C HIS A 161 15.08 -13.57 7.75
N LYS A 162 15.42 -14.42 8.74
CA LYS A 162 16.81 -14.69 9.14
C LYS A 162 17.08 -16.17 9.23
N ILE A 163 18.23 -16.58 8.73
CA ILE A 163 18.73 -17.96 8.79
C ILE A 163 19.30 -18.23 10.18
N ILE A 164 18.94 -19.36 10.76
CA ILE A 164 19.47 -19.86 12.05
C ILE A 164 20.06 -21.27 11.89
N ASP A 165 20.74 -21.74 12.95
CA ASP A 165 21.21 -23.13 13.14
C ASP A 165 22.28 -23.56 12.14
N LEU A 166 23.50 -23.06 12.36
CA LEU A 166 24.70 -23.45 11.61
C LEU A 166 25.38 -24.70 12.19
N GLY A 167 24.69 -25.48 13.04
CA GLY A 167 25.24 -26.68 13.69
C GLY A 167 25.64 -27.78 12.72
N TYR A 168 25.13 -27.72 11.48
CA TYR A 168 25.54 -28.60 10.38
C TYR A 168 26.40 -27.91 9.35
N ALA A 169 26.68 -26.61 9.50
CA ALA A 169 27.48 -25.87 8.55
C ALA A 169 28.91 -26.44 8.42
N LYS A 170 29.49 -26.25 7.27
CA LYS A 170 30.86 -26.67 6.98
C LYS A 170 31.59 -25.58 6.22
N ASP A 171 32.80 -25.24 6.70
CA ASP A 171 33.75 -24.46 5.94
C ASP A 171 34.24 -25.26 4.74
N VAL A 172 34.23 -24.68 3.57
CA VAL A 172 34.68 -25.32 2.33
C VAL A 172 35.88 -24.55 1.81
N ASP A 173 37.03 -25.17 1.89
CA ASP A 173 38.19 -24.71 1.14
C ASP A 173 37.93 -24.93 -0.36
N GLN A 174 38.37 -23.99 -1.20
CA GLN A 174 38.12 -24.03 -2.64
C GLN A 174 38.52 -25.38 -3.22
N GLY A 175 37.55 -26.13 -3.77
CA GLY A 175 37.76 -27.38 -4.46
C GLY A 175 37.61 -28.67 -3.64
N SER A 176 37.32 -28.61 -2.34
CA SER A 176 37.10 -29.84 -1.55
C SER A 176 35.66 -30.36 -1.71
N LEU A 177 35.55 -31.63 -2.11
CA LEU A 177 34.30 -32.37 -2.13
C LEU A 177 33.96 -32.88 -0.74
N CYS A 178 32.72 -32.66 -0.29
CA CYS A 178 32.24 -33.08 1.02
C CYS A 178 31.51 -34.43 0.93
N THR A 179 31.65 -35.29 1.97
CA THR A 179 31.09 -36.68 1.96
C THR A 179 30.23 -37.01 3.18
N SER A 180 29.96 -36.08 4.11
CA SER A 180 29.21 -36.39 5.34
C SER A 180 27.70 -36.12 5.17
N PHE A 181 26.89 -37.13 5.55
CA PHE A 181 25.44 -37.04 5.58
C PHE A 181 24.94 -36.25 6.78
N VAL A 182 24.16 -35.20 6.56
CA VAL A 182 23.59 -34.33 7.59
C VAL A 182 22.38 -33.58 7.05
N GLY A 183 21.40 -33.28 7.88
CA GLY A 183 20.24 -32.44 7.55
C GLY A 183 18.90 -33.17 7.65
N THR A 184 17.82 -32.42 7.38
CA THR A 184 16.44 -32.94 7.41
C THR A 184 16.09 -33.58 6.08
N LEU A 185 15.83 -34.87 6.07
CA LEU A 185 15.66 -35.70 4.87
C LEU A 185 14.73 -35.12 3.80
N GLN A 186 13.71 -34.38 4.22
CA GLN A 186 12.65 -33.86 3.34
C GLN A 186 13.09 -32.66 2.47
N TYR A 187 14.16 -31.98 2.84
CA TYR A 187 14.74 -30.84 2.10
C TYR A 187 16.12 -31.15 1.55
N LEU A 188 16.59 -32.38 1.78
CA LEU A 188 17.94 -32.82 1.44
C LEU A 188 18.10 -32.93 -0.08
N ALA A 189 19.21 -32.42 -0.61
CA ALA A 189 19.56 -32.58 -2.00
C ALA A 189 19.86 -34.05 -2.35
N PRO A 190 19.56 -34.51 -3.58
CA PRO A 190 19.70 -35.90 -4.00
C PRO A 190 21.08 -36.52 -3.72
N GLU A 191 22.15 -35.77 -4.00
CA GLU A 191 23.53 -36.22 -3.80
C GLU A 191 23.88 -36.46 -2.33
N LEU A 192 23.27 -35.67 -1.40
CA LEU A 192 23.44 -35.94 0.04
C LEU A 192 22.71 -37.20 0.46
N PHE A 193 21.54 -37.45 -0.13
CA PHE A 193 20.77 -38.65 0.10
C PHE A 193 21.49 -39.91 -0.43
N GLU A 194 22.19 -39.77 -1.56
CA GLU A 194 22.98 -40.81 -2.18
C GLU A 194 24.40 -40.96 -1.59
N ASN A 195 24.77 -40.23 -0.55
CA ASN A 195 26.11 -40.17 0.04
C ASN A 195 27.22 -39.83 -0.99
N LYS A 196 26.90 -39.00 -1.98
CA LYS A 196 27.84 -38.54 -2.99
C LYS A 196 28.57 -37.28 -2.55
N PRO A 197 29.72 -36.98 -3.16
CA PRO A 197 30.39 -35.68 -2.97
C PRO A 197 29.47 -34.55 -3.38
N TYR A 198 29.48 -33.45 -2.61
CA TYR A 198 28.60 -32.30 -2.79
C TYR A 198 29.34 -30.95 -2.69
N THR A 199 28.70 -29.92 -3.17
CA THR A 199 29.16 -28.52 -3.13
C THR A 199 28.10 -27.62 -2.48
N ALA A 200 28.29 -26.31 -2.52
CA ALA A 200 27.32 -25.31 -2.04
C ALA A 200 25.93 -25.42 -2.70
N THR A 201 25.83 -26.11 -3.85
CA THR A 201 24.56 -26.28 -4.59
C THR A 201 23.52 -27.11 -3.85
N VAL A 202 23.90 -27.82 -2.78
CA VAL A 202 22.93 -28.49 -1.88
C VAL A 202 21.98 -27.49 -1.22
N ASP A 203 22.48 -26.29 -0.88
CA ASP A 203 21.64 -25.23 -0.31
C ASP A 203 20.67 -24.67 -1.34
N TYR A 204 21.01 -24.69 -2.64
CA TYR A 204 20.09 -24.28 -3.72
C TYR A 204 18.88 -25.20 -3.82
N TRP A 205 19.09 -26.53 -3.75
CA TRP A 205 18.00 -27.49 -3.73
C TRP A 205 17.07 -27.24 -2.53
N SER A 206 17.62 -27.13 -1.34
CA SER A 206 16.86 -26.90 -0.11
C SER A 206 16.09 -25.59 -0.18
N PHE A 207 16.70 -24.51 -0.70
CA PHE A 207 16.08 -23.21 -0.88
C PHE A 207 14.95 -23.26 -1.93
N GLY A 208 15.18 -23.89 -3.08
CA GLY A 208 14.16 -24.11 -4.10
C GLY A 208 12.96 -24.91 -3.57
N THR A 209 13.22 -25.98 -2.80
CA THR A 209 12.18 -26.77 -2.13
C THR A 209 11.35 -25.92 -1.16
N MET A 210 12.00 -25.10 -0.37
CA MET A 210 11.35 -24.22 0.60
C MET A 210 10.53 -23.12 -0.08
N VAL A 211 11.04 -22.47 -1.12
CA VAL A 211 10.31 -21.45 -1.88
C VAL A 211 9.10 -22.07 -2.59
N PHE A 212 9.25 -23.25 -3.19
CA PHE A 212 8.12 -23.98 -3.77
C PHE A 212 7.03 -24.24 -2.71
N GLU A 213 7.43 -24.71 -1.51
CA GLU A 213 6.48 -24.93 -0.42
C GLU A 213 5.80 -23.63 0.03
N CYS A 214 6.49 -22.50 0.03
CA CYS A 214 5.90 -21.19 0.31
C CYS A 214 4.89 -20.77 -0.76
N ILE A 215 5.07 -21.17 -2.02
CA ILE A 215 4.15 -20.86 -3.12
C ILE A 215 2.93 -21.79 -3.12
N ALA A 216 3.13 -23.08 -2.89
CA ALA A 216 2.09 -24.09 -3.06
C ALA A 216 1.43 -24.56 -1.75
N GLY A 217 2.07 -24.31 -0.58
CA GLY A 217 1.63 -24.83 0.72
C GLY A 217 2.14 -26.26 1.03
N TYR A 218 2.82 -26.90 0.08
CA TYR A 218 3.40 -28.23 0.23
C TYR A 218 4.67 -28.39 -0.61
N ARG A 219 5.50 -29.40 -0.29
CA ARG A 219 6.77 -29.63 -0.97
C ARG A 219 6.59 -30.13 -2.40
N PRO A 220 7.57 -29.89 -3.30
CA PRO A 220 7.41 -30.08 -4.74
C PRO A 220 7.27 -31.54 -5.20
N PHE A 221 7.86 -32.49 -4.47
CA PHE A 221 7.95 -33.87 -4.94
C PHE A 221 7.30 -34.84 -3.96
N LEU A 222 6.15 -35.43 -4.35
CA LEU A 222 5.47 -36.51 -3.64
C LEU A 222 5.48 -36.32 -2.11
N HIS A 223 5.05 -35.13 -1.64
CA HIS A 223 5.19 -34.65 -0.26
C HIS A 223 4.59 -35.59 0.80
N HIS A 224 3.71 -36.51 0.41
CA HIS A 224 3.05 -37.48 1.27
C HIS A 224 3.86 -38.78 1.44
N LEU A 225 4.87 -39.02 0.58
CA LEU A 225 5.68 -40.23 0.64
C LEU A 225 6.89 -40.08 1.57
N GLN A 226 7.37 -41.22 2.07
CA GLN A 226 8.63 -41.27 2.83
C GLN A 226 9.82 -40.92 1.92
N PRO A 227 10.88 -40.31 2.42
CA PRO A 227 12.01 -39.82 1.65
C PRO A 227 12.64 -40.87 0.71
N PHE A 228 12.84 -42.11 1.16
CA PHE A 228 13.42 -43.15 0.32
C PHE A 228 12.50 -43.54 -0.84
N THR A 229 11.20 -43.56 -0.63
CA THR A 229 10.22 -43.94 -1.67
C THR A 229 10.10 -42.86 -2.74
N TRP A 230 10.03 -41.56 -2.33
CA TRP A 230 9.95 -40.48 -3.31
C TRP A 230 11.23 -40.34 -4.12
N HIS A 231 12.43 -40.56 -3.51
CA HIS A 231 13.71 -40.44 -4.17
C HIS A 231 13.79 -41.34 -5.41
N GLU A 232 13.46 -42.63 -5.27
CA GLU A 232 13.47 -43.59 -6.39
C GLU A 232 12.48 -43.17 -7.50
N LYS A 233 11.30 -42.67 -7.14
CA LYS A 233 10.29 -42.24 -8.12
C LYS A 233 10.72 -40.96 -8.86
N ILE A 234 11.42 -40.03 -8.21
CA ILE A 234 11.79 -38.73 -8.77
C ILE A 234 13.14 -38.74 -9.49
N LYS A 235 14.01 -39.70 -9.25
CA LYS A 235 15.35 -39.79 -9.85
C LYS A 235 15.36 -39.66 -11.38
N LYS A 236 14.29 -40.07 -12.04
CA LYS A 236 14.14 -40.03 -13.51
C LYS A 236 13.40 -38.79 -14.01
N LYS A 237 13.16 -37.78 -13.19
CA LYS A 237 12.46 -36.54 -13.59
C LYS A 237 13.20 -35.82 -14.71
N ASP A 238 12.45 -35.23 -15.63
CA ASP A 238 13.02 -34.29 -16.59
C ASP A 238 13.59 -33.05 -15.85
N PRO A 239 14.77 -32.52 -16.24
CA PRO A 239 15.36 -31.34 -15.64
C PRO A 239 14.43 -30.12 -15.55
N LYS A 240 13.50 -29.98 -16.51
CA LYS A 240 12.52 -28.88 -16.54
C LYS A 240 11.38 -29.06 -15.54
N CYS A 241 11.14 -30.28 -15.03
CA CYS A 241 10.06 -30.49 -14.07
C CYS A 241 10.42 -29.97 -12.69
N ILE A 242 9.52 -29.15 -12.13
CA ILE A 242 9.65 -28.57 -10.79
C ILE A 242 8.68 -29.19 -9.78
N PHE A 243 7.73 -29.98 -10.24
CA PHE A 243 6.67 -30.56 -9.42
C PHE A 243 6.37 -32.01 -9.84
N ALA A 244 5.99 -32.84 -8.87
CA ALA A 244 5.48 -34.18 -9.11
C ALA A 244 4.37 -34.52 -8.10
N CYS A 245 3.27 -35.06 -8.61
CA CYS A 245 2.17 -35.59 -7.81
C CYS A 245 1.86 -37.02 -8.24
N GLU A 246 1.28 -37.80 -7.33
CA GLU A 246 0.78 -39.13 -7.62
C GLU A 246 -0.71 -39.04 -7.96
N GLU A 247 -1.10 -39.56 -9.13
CA GLU A 247 -2.50 -39.64 -9.53
C GLU A 247 -3.23 -40.77 -8.79
N MET A 248 -4.55 -40.83 -8.92
CA MET A 248 -5.37 -41.89 -8.31
C MET A 248 -4.98 -43.30 -8.82
N THR A 249 -4.39 -43.38 -9.99
CA THR A 249 -3.85 -44.62 -10.59
C THR A 249 -2.54 -45.10 -9.94
N GLY A 250 -1.92 -44.28 -9.08
CA GLY A 250 -0.57 -44.52 -8.53
C GLY A 250 0.57 -44.14 -9.48
N GLU A 251 0.25 -43.58 -10.66
CA GLU A 251 1.26 -43.06 -11.58
C GLU A 251 1.74 -41.68 -11.13
N VAL A 252 3.04 -41.42 -11.35
CA VAL A 252 3.65 -40.12 -11.00
C VAL A 252 3.57 -39.20 -12.22
N ARG A 253 2.84 -38.12 -12.05
CA ARG A 253 2.76 -37.04 -13.03
C ARG A 253 3.75 -35.95 -12.70
N PHE A 254 4.58 -35.60 -13.67
CA PHE A 254 5.54 -34.51 -13.58
C PHE A 254 5.02 -33.24 -14.25
N SER A 255 5.37 -32.09 -13.71
CA SER A 255 5.02 -30.77 -14.26
C SER A 255 6.21 -29.79 -14.19
N SER A 256 6.35 -29.00 -15.25
CA SER A 256 7.24 -27.83 -15.29
C SER A 256 6.57 -26.55 -14.78
N HIS A 257 5.28 -26.63 -14.45
CA HIS A 257 4.46 -25.51 -14.02
C HIS A 257 4.08 -25.60 -12.55
N LEU A 258 3.94 -24.43 -11.93
CA LEU A 258 3.47 -24.31 -10.56
C LEU A 258 2.00 -24.78 -10.44
N PRO A 259 1.65 -25.48 -9.37
CA PRO A 259 0.28 -25.88 -9.12
C PRO A 259 -0.63 -24.69 -8.84
N GLN A 260 -1.90 -24.83 -9.16
CA GLN A 260 -2.96 -23.89 -8.81
C GLN A 260 -3.84 -24.49 -7.69
N PRO A 261 -4.40 -23.68 -6.78
CA PRO A 261 -4.26 -22.22 -6.71
C PRO A 261 -2.92 -21.79 -6.09
N ASN A 262 -2.39 -20.65 -6.52
CA ASN A 262 -1.29 -19.92 -5.86
C ASN A 262 -1.53 -18.42 -5.95
N SER A 263 -0.77 -17.62 -5.18
CA SER A 263 -0.98 -16.18 -5.04
C SER A 263 -0.09 -15.32 -5.95
N LEU A 264 0.74 -15.93 -6.81
CA LEU A 264 1.63 -15.19 -7.70
C LEU A 264 0.83 -14.55 -8.85
N CYS A 265 1.15 -13.31 -9.19
CA CYS A 265 0.62 -12.69 -10.40
C CYS A 265 1.21 -13.35 -11.66
N SER A 266 0.44 -13.35 -12.75
CA SER A 266 0.80 -14.02 -14.00
C SER A 266 2.17 -13.59 -14.57
N LEU A 267 2.60 -12.36 -14.31
CA LEU A 267 3.88 -11.81 -14.77
C LEU A 267 5.10 -12.38 -14.02
N ILE A 268 4.91 -12.91 -12.82
CA ILE A 268 5.98 -13.50 -11.99
C ILE A 268 6.04 -15.01 -12.14
N VAL A 269 4.95 -15.68 -12.54
CA VAL A 269 4.86 -17.14 -12.61
C VAL A 269 5.96 -17.74 -13.48
N GLU A 270 6.09 -17.33 -14.73
CA GLU A 270 7.09 -17.86 -15.64
C GLU A 270 8.55 -17.61 -15.19
N PRO A 271 8.95 -16.41 -14.78
CA PRO A 271 10.28 -16.19 -14.20
C PRO A 271 10.55 -17.06 -12.96
N MET A 272 9.54 -17.26 -12.09
CA MET A 272 9.66 -18.09 -10.90
C MET A 272 9.80 -19.58 -11.26
N GLU A 273 9.05 -20.09 -12.24
CA GLU A 273 9.19 -21.45 -12.75
C GLU A 273 10.58 -21.68 -13.31
N ASN A 274 11.11 -20.75 -14.10
CA ASN A 274 12.47 -20.79 -14.64
C ASN A 274 13.53 -20.79 -13.52
N TRP A 275 13.33 -20.00 -12.46
CA TRP A 275 14.21 -20.00 -11.30
C TRP A 275 14.14 -21.34 -10.55
N LEU A 276 12.96 -21.89 -10.31
CA LEU A 276 12.77 -23.19 -9.66
C LEU A 276 13.37 -24.34 -10.46
N GLN A 277 13.35 -24.29 -11.79
CA GLN A 277 14.03 -25.28 -12.64
C GLN A 277 15.53 -25.31 -12.39
N LEU A 278 16.17 -24.15 -12.21
CA LEU A 278 17.60 -24.08 -11.85
C LEU A 278 17.85 -24.62 -10.45
N MET A 279 16.99 -24.28 -9.49
CA MET A 279 17.20 -24.67 -8.08
C MET A 279 16.91 -26.16 -7.84
N LEU A 280 15.92 -26.73 -8.51
CA LEU A 280 15.47 -28.12 -8.35
C LEU A 280 16.05 -29.06 -9.41
N ASN A 281 17.15 -28.68 -10.05
CA ASN A 281 17.85 -29.55 -10.96
C ASN A 281 18.47 -30.74 -10.19
N TRP A 282 18.23 -31.98 -10.68
CA TRP A 282 18.76 -33.19 -10.04
C TRP A 282 20.28 -33.27 -10.06
N ASP A 283 20.88 -32.87 -11.21
CA ASP A 283 22.33 -32.83 -11.36
C ASP A 283 22.93 -31.64 -10.61
N PRO A 284 23.77 -31.88 -9.56
CA PRO A 284 24.38 -30.80 -8.79
C PRO A 284 25.31 -29.90 -9.61
N GLN A 285 25.84 -30.39 -10.76
CA GLN A 285 26.71 -29.57 -11.62
C GLN A 285 25.91 -28.58 -12.47
N GLN A 286 24.65 -28.89 -12.80
CA GLN A 286 23.75 -28.02 -13.55
C GLN A 286 22.89 -27.14 -12.62
N ARG A 287 22.79 -27.51 -11.34
CA ARG A 287 21.98 -26.79 -10.34
C ARG A 287 22.52 -25.40 -10.09
N GLY A 288 21.63 -24.41 -10.11
CA GLY A 288 21.99 -22.99 -10.01
C GLY A 288 22.36 -22.36 -11.36
N GLY A 289 22.57 -23.19 -12.41
CA GLY A 289 22.99 -22.75 -13.74
C GLY A 289 24.46 -22.30 -13.83
N PRO A 290 24.93 -21.93 -15.02
CA PRO A 290 26.28 -21.45 -15.22
C PRO A 290 26.56 -20.14 -14.47
N VAL A 291 27.81 -19.89 -14.17
CA VAL A 291 28.23 -18.60 -13.59
C VAL A 291 28.16 -17.53 -14.69
N ASP A 292 27.44 -16.44 -14.42
CA ASP A 292 27.45 -15.26 -15.28
C ASP A 292 28.83 -14.61 -15.28
N LEU A 293 29.41 -14.48 -16.47
CA LEU A 293 30.78 -14.00 -16.65
C LEU A 293 30.94 -12.52 -16.25
N THR A 294 29.87 -11.74 -16.38
CA THR A 294 29.86 -10.30 -16.06
C THR A 294 29.71 -10.05 -14.59
N LEU A 295 28.70 -10.69 -13.98
CA LEU A 295 28.35 -10.50 -12.57
C LEU A 295 29.12 -11.44 -11.64
N LYS A 296 29.84 -12.44 -12.18
CA LYS A 296 30.61 -13.46 -11.44
C LYS A 296 29.74 -14.21 -10.40
N GLN A 297 28.47 -14.38 -10.69
CA GLN A 297 27.49 -15.05 -9.82
C GLN A 297 26.78 -16.20 -10.55
N PRO A 298 26.34 -17.25 -9.83
CA PRO A 298 25.49 -18.29 -10.42
C PRO A 298 24.21 -17.70 -11.01
N ARG A 299 23.77 -18.23 -12.15
CA ARG A 299 22.60 -17.73 -12.88
C ARG A 299 21.33 -17.68 -12.04
N CYS A 300 21.16 -18.57 -11.07
CA CYS A 300 20.00 -18.56 -10.17
C CYS A 300 19.91 -17.26 -9.35
N PHE A 301 21.03 -16.68 -8.91
CA PHE A 301 21.00 -15.40 -8.19
C PHE A 301 20.74 -14.22 -9.13
N VAL A 302 21.28 -14.27 -10.36
CA VAL A 302 20.99 -13.24 -11.37
C VAL A 302 19.50 -13.22 -11.72
N LEU A 303 18.90 -14.42 -11.92
CA LEU A 303 17.48 -14.53 -12.20
C LEU A 303 16.62 -14.13 -10.99
N MET A 304 17.04 -14.48 -9.78
CA MET A 304 16.40 -14.03 -8.54
C MET A 304 16.39 -12.50 -8.45
N ASP A 305 17.53 -11.86 -8.66
CA ASP A 305 17.64 -10.40 -8.64
C ASP A 305 16.77 -9.77 -9.74
N HIS A 306 16.68 -10.41 -10.92
CA HIS A 306 15.78 -9.97 -11.98
C HIS A 306 14.32 -10.02 -11.53
N ILE A 307 13.84 -11.13 -10.95
CA ILE A 307 12.47 -11.27 -10.43
C ILE A 307 12.18 -10.18 -9.39
N LEU A 308 13.12 -9.96 -8.47
CA LEU A 308 12.97 -8.98 -7.39
C LEU A 308 12.98 -7.51 -7.86
N ASN A 309 13.55 -7.24 -9.04
CA ASN A 309 13.63 -5.91 -9.62
C ASN A 309 12.54 -5.63 -10.67
N LEU A 310 11.67 -6.58 -10.96
CA LEU A 310 10.52 -6.34 -11.83
C LEU A 310 9.63 -5.26 -11.22
N LYS A 311 9.46 -4.16 -11.94
CA LYS A 311 8.51 -3.11 -11.56
C LYS A 311 7.14 -3.45 -12.15
N ILE A 312 6.25 -3.96 -11.32
CA ILE A 312 4.91 -4.37 -11.72
C ILE A 312 3.91 -3.43 -11.04
N VAL A 313 3.04 -2.82 -11.83
CA VAL A 313 1.87 -2.10 -11.32
C VAL A 313 0.66 -3.03 -11.30
N HIS A 314 -0.02 -3.07 -10.17
CA HIS A 314 -1.29 -3.78 -10.00
C HIS A 314 -2.42 -2.77 -9.97
N ILE A 315 -3.39 -2.95 -10.86
CA ILE A 315 -4.52 -2.03 -11.04
C ILE A 315 -5.82 -2.81 -10.79
N LEU A 316 -6.58 -2.39 -9.79
CA LEU A 316 -7.93 -2.89 -9.58
C LEU A 316 -8.90 -2.08 -10.44
N ASN A 317 -9.48 -2.72 -11.44
CA ASN A 317 -10.56 -2.14 -12.22
C ASN A 317 -11.86 -2.19 -11.42
N MET A 318 -12.31 -1.04 -10.94
CA MET A 318 -13.51 -0.92 -10.10
C MET A 318 -14.80 -1.23 -10.87
N THR A 319 -14.80 -1.16 -12.22
CA THR A 319 -15.99 -1.48 -13.02
C THR A 319 -16.25 -2.97 -13.15
N SER A 320 -15.21 -3.79 -13.09
CA SER A 320 -15.29 -5.25 -13.29
C SER A 320 -14.77 -6.06 -12.09
N ALA A 321 -14.26 -5.41 -11.05
CA ALA A 321 -13.61 -6.03 -9.89
C ALA A 321 -12.38 -6.91 -10.26
N LYS A 322 -11.80 -6.71 -11.46
CA LYS A 322 -10.65 -7.49 -11.95
C LYS A 322 -9.34 -6.76 -11.65
N ILE A 323 -8.36 -7.48 -11.15
CA ILE A 323 -6.98 -7.00 -11.03
C ILE A 323 -6.26 -7.23 -12.35
N ILE A 324 -5.59 -6.20 -12.85
CA ILE A 324 -4.78 -6.22 -14.06
C ILE A 324 -3.36 -5.79 -13.66
N SER A 325 -2.36 -6.51 -14.14
CA SER A 325 -0.97 -6.24 -13.81
C SER A 325 -0.18 -5.91 -15.06
N PHE A 326 0.67 -4.90 -14.98
CA PHE A 326 1.54 -4.48 -16.09
C PHE A 326 2.98 -4.35 -15.61
N LEU A 327 3.89 -4.91 -16.41
CA LEU A 327 5.31 -4.64 -16.26
C LEU A 327 5.59 -3.20 -16.75
N LEU A 328 6.28 -2.40 -15.92
CA LEU A 328 6.63 -1.03 -16.25
C LEU A 328 8.07 -0.92 -16.75
N PRO A 329 8.30 -0.52 -18.01
CA PRO A 329 9.61 -0.06 -18.46
C PRO A 329 10.08 1.18 -17.66
N PRO A 330 11.39 1.39 -17.50
CA PRO A 330 11.93 2.48 -16.67
C PRO A 330 11.40 3.87 -17.00
N ASP A 331 11.20 4.16 -18.29
CA ASP A 331 10.85 5.50 -18.80
C ASP A 331 9.42 5.56 -19.36
N GLU A 332 8.56 4.62 -19.01
CA GLU A 332 7.18 4.59 -19.52
C GLU A 332 6.39 5.80 -19.01
N SER A 333 5.75 6.52 -19.95
CA SER A 333 4.84 7.61 -19.60
C SER A 333 3.50 7.08 -19.05
N LEU A 334 2.83 7.86 -18.20
CA LEU A 334 1.50 7.48 -17.71
C LEU A 334 0.51 7.30 -18.87
N HIS A 335 0.60 8.10 -19.93
CA HIS A 335 -0.26 7.99 -21.11
C HIS A 335 -0.05 6.66 -21.85
N SER A 336 1.19 6.16 -21.97
CA SER A 336 1.47 4.84 -22.54
C SER A 336 0.81 3.73 -21.72
N LEU A 337 0.95 3.78 -20.39
CA LEU A 337 0.27 2.85 -19.49
C LEU A 337 -1.26 2.92 -19.64
N GLN A 338 -1.84 4.11 -19.71
CA GLN A 338 -3.28 4.31 -19.93
C GLN A 338 -3.76 3.71 -21.25
N SER A 339 -2.95 3.79 -22.32
CA SER A 339 -3.28 3.16 -23.61
C SER A 339 -3.24 1.62 -23.53
N ARG A 340 -2.37 1.05 -22.68
CA ARG A 340 -2.36 -0.39 -22.40
C ARG A 340 -3.58 -0.81 -21.58
N ILE A 341 -3.97 -0.01 -20.59
CA ILE A 341 -5.17 -0.22 -19.79
C ILE A 341 -6.43 -0.17 -20.68
N GLU A 342 -6.51 0.78 -21.63
CA GLU A 342 -7.62 0.87 -22.60
C GLU A 342 -7.75 -0.41 -23.41
N ARG A 343 -6.65 -0.97 -23.91
CA ARG A 343 -6.67 -2.23 -24.66
C ARG A 343 -7.19 -3.42 -23.85
N GLU A 344 -6.87 -3.47 -22.57
CA GLU A 344 -7.30 -4.56 -21.66
C GLU A 344 -8.72 -4.38 -21.13
N THR A 345 -9.17 -3.14 -20.94
CA THR A 345 -10.43 -2.86 -20.23
C THR A 345 -11.52 -2.30 -21.12
N GLY A 346 -11.17 -1.77 -22.29
CA GLY A 346 -12.09 -1.02 -23.15
C GLY A 346 -12.43 0.38 -22.63
N ILE A 347 -11.87 0.81 -21.49
CA ILE A 347 -12.09 2.15 -20.94
C ILE A 347 -11.17 3.13 -21.66
N ASN A 348 -11.75 4.09 -22.39
CA ASN A 348 -10.99 5.10 -23.13
C ASN A 348 -10.04 5.88 -22.20
N THR A 349 -8.83 6.19 -22.67
CA THR A 349 -7.80 6.92 -21.90
C THR A 349 -8.32 8.21 -21.27
N GLY A 350 -9.15 8.98 -22.00
CA GLY A 350 -9.77 10.20 -21.48
C GLY A 350 -10.78 9.98 -20.35
N SER A 351 -11.39 8.79 -20.30
CA SER A 351 -12.35 8.40 -19.26
C SER A 351 -11.71 7.69 -18.07
N GLN A 352 -10.44 7.30 -18.17
CA GLN A 352 -9.75 6.66 -17.05
C GLN A 352 -9.44 7.66 -15.93
N GLU A 353 -9.73 7.27 -14.71
CA GLU A 353 -9.24 7.91 -13.51
C GLU A 353 -8.48 6.89 -12.68
N LEU A 354 -7.19 7.13 -12.51
CA LEU A 354 -6.31 6.29 -11.71
C LEU A 354 -6.08 6.97 -10.36
N LEU A 355 -6.51 6.31 -9.29
CA LEU A 355 -6.37 6.79 -7.92
C LEU A 355 -5.37 5.93 -7.15
N SER A 356 -4.52 6.58 -6.34
CA SER A 356 -3.77 5.92 -5.28
C SER A 356 -4.68 5.55 -4.11
N GLU A 357 -4.21 4.74 -3.17
CA GLU A 357 -4.92 4.40 -1.92
C GLU A 357 -5.33 5.63 -1.10
N MET A 358 -4.58 6.72 -1.22
CA MET A 358 -4.89 8.00 -0.58
C MET A 358 -5.94 8.84 -1.34
N GLY A 359 -6.53 8.31 -2.41
CA GLY A 359 -7.50 9.03 -3.23
C GLY A 359 -6.90 10.20 -4.01
N ILE A 360 -5.62 10.13 -4.32
CA ILE A 360 -4.92 11.12 -5.16
C ILE A 360 -4.92 10.62 -6.59
N SER A 361 -5.41 11.43 -7.52
CA SER A 361 -5.30 11.14 -8.95
C SER A 361 -3.84 11.21 -9.39
N LEU A 362 -3.42 10.24 -10.20
CA LEU A 362 -2.08 10.21 -10.76
C LEU A 362 -1.86 11.40 -11.72
N ASP A 363 -0.69 12.02 -11.66
CA ASP A 363 -0.35 13.18 -12.48
C ASP A 363 0.03 12.73 -13.90
N PRO A 364 -0.72 13.12 -14.96
CA PRO A 364 -0.43 12.73 -16.34
C PRO A 364 0.95 13.17 -16.85
N ARG A 365 1.56 14.18 -16.21
CA ARG A 365 2.88 14.74 -16.58
C ARG A 365 4.05 13.96 -15.99
N LYS A 366 3.77 13.09 -15.01
CA LYS A 366 4.79 12.25 -14.36
C LYS A 366 4.88 10.89 -15.06
N PRO A 367 6.03 10.19 -14.97
CA PRO A 367 6.19 8.86 -15.52
C PRO A 367 5.29 7.85 -14.80
N ALA A 368 5.04 6.70 -15.45
CA ALA A 368 4.23 5.62 -14.89
C ALA A 368 4.82 5.01 -13.60
N SER A 369 6.11 5.24 -13.34
CA SER A 369 6.77 4.81 -12.10
C SER A 369 6.14 5.37 -10.82
N GLN A 370 5.34 6.47 -10.90
CA GLN A 370 4.53 6.95 -9.77
C GLN A 370 3.47 5.93 -9.30
N CYS A 371 3.16 4.93 -10.12
CA CYS A 371 2.19 3.86 -9.83
C CYS A 371 2.75 2.75 -8.93
N VAL A 372 4.03 2.76 -8.63
CA VAL A 372 4.70 1.77 -7.78
C VAL A 372 5.45 2.46 -6.66
N LEU A 373 5.56 1.78 -5.52
CA LEU A 373 6.32 2.28 -4.37
C LEU A 373 7.65 1.53 -4.30
N ASP A 374 8.75 2.25 -4.15
CA ASP A 374 10.07 1.63 -4.00
C ASP A 374 10.14 0.74 -2.76
N GLY A 375 10.63 -0.47 -2.94
CA GLY A 375 10.75 -1.47 -1.88
C GLY A 375 9.46 -2.18 -1.48
N VAL A 376 8.31 -1.83 -2.08
CA VAL A 376 7.03 -2.54 -1.91
C VAL A 376 6.84 -3.48 -3.09
N ARG A 377 6.57 -4.76 -2.80
CA ARG A 377 6.41 -5.82 -3.80
C ARG A 377 5.14 -6.62 -3.55
N GLY A 378 4.54 -7.13 -4.62
CA GLY A 378 3.37 -8.00 -4.57
C GLY A 378 2.03 -7.27 -4.67
N CYS A 379 1.07 -7.96 -5.30
CA CYS A 379 -0.28 -7.45 -5.57
C CYS A 379 -1.13 -7.22 -4.31
N ASP A 380 -0.71 -7.76 -3.19
CA ASP A 380 -1.34 -7.61 -1.88
C ASP A 380 -0.81 -6.41 -1.06
N SER A 381 0.27 -5.76 -1.54
CA SER A 381 0.96 -4.70 -0.77
C SER A 381 0.61 -3.28 -1.21
N TYR A 382 0.40 -3.05 -2.50
CA TYR A 382 0.02 -1.74 -3.05
C TYR A 382 -0.75 -1.88 -4.36
N MET A 383 -1.79 -1.07 -4.52
CA MET A 383 -2.68 -1.14 -5.68
C MET A 383 -3.12 0.24 -6.13
N VAL A 384 -3.24 0.42 -7.45
CA VAL A 384 -3.87 1.59 -8.06
C VAL A 384 -5.31 1.22 -8.42
N TYR A 385 -6.24 2.14 -8.21
CA TYR A 385 -7.66 1.94 -8.48
C TYR A 385 -8.06 2.66 -9.77
N LEU A 386 -8.62 1.91 -10.72
CA LEU A 386 -9.12 2.43 -11.98
C LEU A 386 -10.63 2.65 -11.90
N PHE A 387 -11.05 3.87 -12.19
CA PHE A 387 -12.46 4.27 -12.32
C PHE A 387 -12.73 4.73 -13.75
N ASP A 388 -13.94 4.46 -14.23
CA ASP A 388 -14.45 5.00 -15.49
C ASP A 388 -15.28 6.26 -15.22
N LYS A 389 -14.74 7.44 -15.60
CA LYS A 389 -15.39 8.73 -15.43
C LYS A 389 -16.65 8.93 -16.31
N SER A 390 -16.81 8.10 -17.35
CA SER A 390 -17.97 8.18 -18.22
C SER A 390 -19.23 7.61 -17.57
N LYS A 391 -19.10 6.91 -16.45
CA LYS A 391 -20.19 6.22 -15.76
C LYS A 391 -20.17 6.52 -14.27
N THR A 392 -21.34 6.68 -13.69
CA THR A 392 -21.52 6.81 -12.23
C THR A 392 -22.06 5.52 -11.59
N VAL A 393 -22.56 4.58 -12.41
CA VAL A 393 -23.06 3.27 -11.96
C VAL A 393 -22.27 2.16 -12.62
N TYR A 394 -21.80 1.21 -11.83
CA TYR A 394 -21.09 0.02 -12.31
C TYR A 394 -21.97 -1.21 -12.11
N GLU A 395 -22.38 -1.84 -13.22
CA GLU A 395 -23.34 -2.94 -13.25
C GLU A 395 -22.67 -4.32 -13.36
N GLY A 396 -21.36 -4.36 -13.56
CA GLY A 396 -20.62 -5.60 -13.80
C GLY A 396 -20.64 -6.03 -15.30
N PRO A 397 -20.30 -7.29 -15.60
CA PRO A 397 -20.10 -8.39 -14.67
C PRO A 397 -18.84 -8.23 -13.80
N PHE A 398 -18.97 -8.53 -12.51
CA PHE A 398 -17.83 -8.48 -11.60
C PHE A 398 -17.07 -9.80 -11.63
N ALA A 399 -15.75 -9.73 -11.62
CA ALA A 399 -14.92 -10.91 -11.53
C ALA A 399 -15.20 -11.67 -10.22
N SER A 400 -15.44 -12.97 -10.33
CA SER A 400 -15.64 -13.85 -9.19
C SER A 400 -14.58 -14.94 -9.17
N ARG A 401 -14.22 -15.42 -7.99
CA ARG A 401 -13.33 -16.57 -7.84
C ARG A 401 -14.06 -17.86 -8.21
N SER A 402 -13.40 -18.71 -9.00
CA SER A 402 -13.87 -20.07 -9.25
C SER A 402 -13.55 -20.97 -8.05
N LEU A 403 -14.43 -21.92 -7.79
CA LEU A 403 -14.15 -23.02 -6.89
C LEU A 403 -13.11 -23.96 -7.55
N SER A 404 -12.19 -24.50 -6.75
CA SER A 404 -11.35 -25.61 -7.20
C SER A 404 -12.18 -26.87 -7.39
N ASP A 405 -11.73 -27.78 -8.23
CA ASP A 405 -12.46 -29.04 -8.51
C ASP A 405 -12.76 -29.81 -7.24
N CYS A 406 -11.81 -29.88 -6.31
CA CYS A 406 -11.99 -30.56 -5.02
C CYS A 406 -13.07 -29.90 -4.15
N VAL A 407 -13.10 -28.57 -4.10
CA VAL A 407 -14.13 -27.85 -3.32
C VAL A 407 -15.48 -27.93 -4.02
N ASN A 408 -15.50 -27.82 -5.35
CA ASN A 408 -16.73 -27.98 -6.13
C ASN A 408 -17.37 -29.36 -5.90
N TYR A 409 -16.54 -30.41 -5.83
CA TYR A 409 -17.01 -31.77 -5.54
C TYR A 409 -17.79 -31.88 -4.23
N ILE A 410 -17.29 -31.31 -3.12
CA ILE A 410 -18.02 -31.33 -1.84
C ILE A 410 -19.21 -30.37 -1.80
N VAL A 411 -19.19 -29.29 -2.59
CA VAL A 411 -20.31 -28.35 -2.71
C VAL A 411 -21.50 -29.00 -3.43
N GLN A 412 -21.23 -29.85 -4.45
CA GLN A 412 -22.27 -30.60 -5.15
C GLN A 412 -22.94 -31.65 -4.27
N ASP A 413 -22.18 -32.36 -3.44
CA ASP A 413 -22.73 -33.27 -2.44
C ASP A 413 -21.96 -33.20 -1.12
N SER A 414 -22.46 -32.39 -0.20
CA SER A 414 -21.84 -32.14 1.11
C SER A 414 -21.84 -33.35 2.06
N LYS A 415 -22.61 -34.39 1.77
CA LYS A 415 -22.73 -35.60 2.59
C LYS A 415 -21.78 -36.71 2.18
N ILE A 416 -21.02 -36.51 1.11
CA ILE A 416 -19.99 -37.47 0.70
C ILE A 416 -19.00 -37.70 1.84
N GLN A 417 -18.83 -38.97 2.18
CA GLN A 417 -17.89 -39.39 3.21
C GLN A 417 -16.48 -39.53 2.59
N LEU A 418 -15.57 -38.67 3.01
CA LEU A 418 -14.18 -38.67 2.59
C LEU A 418 -13.24 -39.09 3.72
N PRO A 419 -12.13 -39.81 3.39
CA PRO A 419 -11.07 -40.06 4.36
C PRO A 419 -10.52 -38.73 4.91
N VAL A 420 -10.20 -38.68 6.20
CA VAL A 420 -9.71 -37.47 6.88
C VAL A 420 -8.50 -36.85 6.19
N ILE A 421 -7.62 -37.65 5.60
CA ILE A 421 -6.45 -37.17 4.86
C ILE A 421 -6.87 -36.37 3.61
N GLN A 422 -7.83 -36.87 2.82
CA GLN A 422 -8.35 -36.16 1.65
C GLN A 422 -9.17 -34.92 2.09
N LEU A 423 -9.96 -35.10 3.15
CA LEU A 423 -10.79 -34.01 3.69
C LEU A 423 -9.95 -32.82 4.16
N ARG A 424 -8.77 -33.07 4.75
CA ARG A 424 -7.81 -32.00 5.12
C ARG A 424 -7.39 -31.16 3.92
N LYS A 425 -7.11 -31.79 2.77
CA LYS A 425 -6.75 -31.07 1.55
C LYS A 425 -7.93 -30.24 1.04
N VAL A 426 -9.09 -30.85 0.91
CA VAL A 426 -10.31 -30.20 0.40
C VAL A 426 -10.73 -29.03 1.29
N TRP A 427 -10.70 -29.19 2.61
CA TRP A 427 -11.06 -28.12 3.54
C TRP A 427 -9.99 -27.02 3.59
N ALA A 428 -8.72 -27.34 3.33
CA ALA A 428 -7.69 -26.34 3.18
C ALA A 428 -7.97 -25.44 1.99
N GLU A 429 -8.28 -26.01 0.82
CA GLU A 429 -8.67 -25.27 -0.36
C GLU A 429 -9.98 -24.47 -0.14
N ALA A 430 -10.93 -25.01 0.63
CA ALA A 430 -12.14 -24.30 1.00
C ALA A 430 -11.85 -23.07 1.89
N VAL A 431 -10.96 -23.20 2.88
CA VAL A 431 -10.51 -22.06 3.69
C VAL A 431 -9.84 -21.01 2.80
N HIS A 432 -8.93 -21.43 1.90
CA HIS A 432 -8.28 -20.51 0.95
C HIS A 432 -9.32 -19.78 0.07
N TYR A 433 -10.35 -20.47 -0.40
CA TYR A 433 -11.43 -19.86 -1.18
C TYR A 433 -12.20 -18.81 -0.38
N VAL A 434 -12.60 -19.13 0.86
CA VAL A 434 -13.30 -18.20 1.76
C VAL A 434 -12.45 -16.98 2.09
N SER A 435 -11.17 -17.19 2.39
CA SER A 435 -10.19 -16.09 2.63
C SER A 435 -10.02 -15.23 1.40
N GLY A 436 -9.97 -15.83 0.21
CA GLY A 436 -9.88 -15.12 -1.05
C GLY A 436 -11.09 -14.22 -1.33
N LEU A 437 -12.31 -14.67 -1.05
CA LEU A 437 -13.54 -13.86 -1.17
C LEU A 437 -13.52 -12.64 -0.24
N LYS A 438 -13.03 -12.82 1.00
CA LYS A 438 -12.82 -11.71 1.94
C LYS A 438 -11.79 -10.71 1.41
N GLU A 439 -10.68 -11.19 0.86
CA GLU A 439 -9.65 -10.32 0.29
C GLU A 439 -10.16 -9.51 -0.90
N ASP A 440 -10.91 -10.12 -1.81
CA ASP A 440 -11.50 -9.45 -2.96
C ASP A 440 -12.44 -8.32 -2.51
N TYR A 441 -13.29 -8.59 -1.52
CA TYR A 441 -14.13 -7.57 -0.91
C TYR A 441 -13.29 -6.45 -0.27
N SER A 442 -12.25 -6.80 0.48
CA SER A 442 -11.38 -5.83 1.14
C SER A 442 -10.68 -4.89 0.16
N ARG A 443 -10.22 -5.41 -0.98
CA ARG A 443 -9.60 -4.61 -2.06
C ARG A 443 -10.60 -3.62 -2.68
N LEU A 444 -11.81 -4.09 -2.97
CA LEU A 444 -12.90 -3.23 -3.49
C LEU A 444 -13.31 -2.15 -2.49
N PHE A 445 -13.36 -2.50 -1.21
CA PHE A 445 -13.63 -1.53 -0.14
C PHE A 445 -12.51 -0.47 -0.03
N GLN A 446 -11.25 -0.85 -0.19
CA GLN A 446 -10.14 0.11 -0.26
C GLN A 446 -10.27 1.04 -1.47
N GLY A 447 -10.65 0.51 -2.65
CA GLY A 447 -10.94 1.32 -3.84
C GLY A 447 -12.10 2.30 -3.62
N GLN A 448 -13.19 1.86 -3.00
CA GLN A 448 -14.31 2.72 -2.63
C GLN A 448 -13.87 3.80 -1.62
N ARG A 449 -12.99 3.46 -0.65
CA ARG A 449 -12.38 4.42 0.26
C ARG A 449 -11.52 5.45 -0.48
N ALA A 450 -10.73 5.03 -1.46
CA ALA A 450 -9.95 5.94 -2.31
C ALA A 450 -10.86 6.91 -3.06
N ALA A 451 -12.00 6.45 -3.61
CA ALA A 451 -13.01 7.30 -4.23
C ALA A 451 -13.59 8.32 -3.25
N MET A 452 -13.89 7.91 -2.01
CA MET A 452 -14.37 8.80 -0.95
C MET A 452 -13.35 9.88 -0.62
N LEU A 453 -12.09 9.52 -0.43
CA LEU A 453 -11.00 10.48 -0.16
C LEU A 453 -10.82 11.46 -1.33
N SER A 454 -10.93 10.97 -2.57
CA SER A 454 -10.93 11.82 -3.76
C SER A 454 -12.09 12.81 -3.73
N LEU A 455 -13.32 12.35 -3.48
CA LEU A 455 -14.52 13.20 -3.38
C LEU A 455 -14.35 14.29 -2.30
N LEU A 456 -13.82 13.96 -1.13
CA LEU A 456 -13.58 14.92 -0.06
C LEU A 456 -12.56 16.01 -0.45
N ARG A 457 -11.54 15.67 -1.26
CA ARG A 457 -10.60 16.65 -1.83
C ARG A 457 -11.30 17.62 -2.79
N TYR A 458 -12.13 17.09 -3.69
CA TYR A 458 -12.93 17.90 -4.59
C TYR A 458 -13.89 18.82 -3.82
N ASN A 459 -14.58 18.30 -2.81
CA ASN A 459 -15.45 19.07 -1.93
C ASN A 459 -14.72 20.18 -1.19
N THR A 460 -13.51 19.91 -0.69
CA THR A 460 -12.67 20.93 -0.03
C THR A 460 -12.30 22.05 -1.01
N ASN A 461 -11.95 21.71 -2.25
CA ASN A 461 -11.65 22.71 -3.28
C ASN A 461 -12.89 23.55 -3.62
N LEU A 462 -14.03 22.91 -3.84
CA LEU A 462 -15.30 23.60 -4.10
C LEU A 462 -15.69 24.54 -2.96
N THR A 463 -15.48 24.12 -1.70
CA THR A 463 -15.73 24.96 -0.52
C THR A 463 -14.83 26.20 -0.48
N LYS A 464 -13.55 26.06 -0.81
CA LYS A 464 -12.64 27.22 -0.92
C LYS A 464 -13.10 28.18 -2.01
N MET A 465 -13.49 27.69 -3.18
CA MET A 465 -13.99 28.50 -4.27
C MET A 465 -15.31 29.18 -3.91
N LYS A 466 -16.23 28.48 -3.23
CA LYS A 466 -17.45 29.07 -2.68
C LYS A 466 -17.15 30.25 -1.76
N ASN A 467 -16.24 30.10 -0.81
CA ASN A 467 -15.89 31.17 0.11
C ASN A 467 -15.28 32.39 -0.60
N THR A 468 -14.44 32.14 -1.62
CA THR A 468 -13.91 33.22 -2.47
C THR A 468 -15.02 33.91 -3.26
N LEU A 469 -15.99 33.16 -3.81
CA LEU A 469 -17.13 33.70 -4.54
C LEU A 469 -18.02 34.57 -3.64
N ILE A 470 -18.34 34.10 -2.43
CA ILE A 470 -19.13 34.86 -1.45
C ILE A 470 -18.43 36.17 -1.10
N SER A 471 -17.13 36.12 -0.79
CA SER A 471 -16.33 37.31 -0.47
C SER A 471 -16.32 38.31 -1.61
N ALA A 472 -16.10 37.83 -2.87
CA ALA A 472 -16.11 38.71 -4.04
C ALA A 472 -17.49 39.34 -4.29
N SER A 473 -18.56 38.56 -4.13
CA SER A 473 -19.94 39.05 -4.27
C SER A 473 -20.26 40.13 -3.23
N GLN A 474 -19.89 39.92 -1.95
CA GLN A 474 -20.09 40.89 -0.90
C GLN A 474 -19.30 42.18 -1.13
N GLN A 475 -18.06 42.08 -1.62
CA GLN A 475 -17.24 43.22 -1.97
C GLN A 475 -17.85 44.04 -3.12
N LEU A 476 -18.28 43.34 -4.20
CA LEU A 476 -18.95 43.99 -5.32
C LEU A 476 -20.24 44.71 -4.86
N LYS A 477 -21.07 44.06 -4.05
CA LYS A 477 -22.31 44.64 -3.51
C LYS A 477 -22.04 45.91 -2.70
N ALA A 478 -21.06 45.89 -1.80
CA ALA A 478 -20.67 47.07 -1.02
C ALA A 478 -20.18 48.23 -1.92
N LYS A 479 -19.35 47.91 -2.95
CA LYS A 479 -18.88 48.94 -3.90
C LYS A 479 -20.02 49.52 -4.76
N LEU A 480 -20.94 48.69 -5.19
CA LEU A 480 -22.12 49.12 -5.95
C LEU A 480 -23.04 50.00 -5.11
N GLU A 481 -23.26 49.62 -3.87
CA GLU A 481 -24.09 50.43 -2.94
C GLU A 481 -23.45 51.79 -2.69
N PHE A 482 -22.13 51.82 -2.45
CA PHE A 482 -21.38 53.08 -2.33
C PHE A 482 -21.45 53.90 -3.62
N PHE A 483 -21.22 53.26 -4.79
CA PHE A 483 -21.26 53.93 -6.08
C PHE A 483 -22.66 54.54 -6.34
N HIS A 484 -23.73 53.77 -6.09
CA HIS A 484 -25.12 54.20 -6.30
C HIS A 484 -25.45 55.41 -5.40
N LYS A 485 -25.19 55.35 -4.10
CA LYS A 485 -25.39 56.46 -3.20
C LYS A 485 -24.58 57.71 -3.59
N SER A 486 -23.34 57.51 -3.99
CA SER A 486 -22.43 58.57 -4.38
C SER A 486 -22.86 59.26 -5.69
N ILE A 487 -23.33 58.48 -6.71
CA ILE A 487 -23.78 59.06 -7.98
C ILE A 487 -25.13 59.79 -7.83
N GLN A 488 -26.01 59.27 -6.97
CA GLN A 488 -27.27 59.98 -6.65
C GLN A 488 -27.01 61.35 -6.03
N LEU A 489 -26.15 61.43 -5.01
CA LEU A 489 -25.75 62.69 -4.40
C LEU A 489 -25.11 63.67 -5.39
N ASP A 490 -24.30 63.16 -6.32
CA ASP A 490 -23.67 64.01 -7.30
C ASP A 490 -24.71 64.49 -8.39
N LEU A 491 -25.67 63.66 -8.73
CA LEU A 491 -26.77 64.08 -9.62
C LEU A 491 -27.70 65.16 -8.98
N GLU A 492 -28.00 65.01 -7.68
CA GLU A 492 -28.75 65.99 -6.92
C GLU A 492 -27.99 67.32 -6.88
N ARG A 493 -26.73 67.36 -6.47
CA ARG A 493 -25.89 68.55 -6.44
C ARG A 493 -25.68 69.15 -7.80
N TYR A 494 -25.57 68.33 -8.83
CA TYR A 494 -25.48 68.83 -10.21
C TYR A 494 -26.77 69.55 -10.63
N SER A 495 -27.96 69.07 -10.26
CA SER A 495 -29.23 69.67 -10.57
C SER A 495 -29.36 71.06 -9.89
N GLU A 496 -28.84 71.21 -8.66
CA GLU A 496 -28.75 72.51 -7.99
C GLU A 496 -27.82 73.50 -8.70
N GLN A 497 -26.70 73.01 -9.22
CA GLN A 497 -25.72 73.86 -9.96
C GLN A 497 -26.20 74.29 -11.33
N MET A 498 -27.12 73.58 -11.95
CA MET A 498 -27.76 73.99 -13.21
C MET A 498 -28.48 75.33 -13.04
N THR A 499 -29.02 75.63 -11.89
CA THR A 499 -29.63 76.94 -11.58
C THR A 499 -28.65 78.09 -11.63
N TYR A 500 -27.35 77.84 -11.53
CA TYR A 500 -26.24 78.79 -11.61
C TYR A 500 -25.57 78.86 -12.96
N GLY A 501 -26.15 78.19 -14.01
CA GLY A 501 -25.66 78.27 -15.38
C GLY A 501 -24.50 77.36 -15.72
N ILE A 502 -24.16 76.40 -14.86
CA ILE A 502 -23.15 75.38 -15.14
C ILE A 502 -23.88 74.09 -15.54
N SER A 503 -23.94 73.79 -16.86
CA SER A 503 -24.59 72.58 -17.36
C SER A 503 -23.76 71.88 -18.44
N SER A 504 -23.78 70.52 -18.44
CA SER A 504 -23.25 69.67 -19.51
C SER A 504 -24.18 68.46 -19.70
N GLU A 505 -25.04 68.54 -20.68
CA GLU A 505 -25.98 67.46 -21.04
C GLU A 505 -25.24 66.15 -21.30
N LYS A 506 -24.09 66.25 -21.94
CA LYS A 506 -23.25 65.08 -22.24
C LYS A 506 -22.82 64.35 -20.97
N MET A 507 -22.46 65.05 -19.92
CA MET A 507 -22.00 64.48 -18.65
C MET A 507 -23.19 63.94 -17.87
N LEU A 508 -24.30 64.61 -17.82
CA LEU A 508 -25.53 64.14 -17.19
C LEU A 508 -25.99 62.81 -17.81
N LYS A 509 -25.98 62.73 -19.15
CA LYS A 509 -26.31 61.51 -19.86
C LYS A 509 -25.33 60.36 -19.53
N ALA A 510 -24.02 60.64 -19.50
CA ALA A 510 -23.01 59.67 -19.14
C ALA A 510 -23.15 59.12 -17.69
N TRP A 511 -23.51 60.01 -16.74
CA TRP A 511 -23.72 59.59 -15.33
C TRP A 511 -25.00 58.75 -15.19
N LYS A 512 -26.08 59.05 -15.85
CA LYS A 512 -27.29 58.21 -15.90
C LYS A 512 -27.02 56.84 -16.51
N GLU A 513 -26.24 56.77 -17.60
CA GLU A 513 -25.81 55.52 -18.20
C GLU A 513 -24.92 54.68 -17.25
N MET A 514 -24.10 55.35 -16.41
CA MET A 514 -23.29 54.67 -15.40
C MET A 514 -24.17 54.14 -14.25
N GLU A 515 -25.22 54.84 -13.86
CA GLU A 515 -26.17 54.41 -12.84
C GLU A 515 -26.96 53.18 -13.34
N GLU A 516 -27.47 53.22 -14.57
CA GLU A 516 -28.16 52.08 -15.19
C GLU A 516 -27.24 50.82 -15.29
N LYS A 517 -25.99 51.01 -15.69
CA LYS A 517 -25.00 49.94 -15.71
C LYS A 517 -24.71 49.37 -14.31
N ALA A 518 -24.66 50.23 -13.27
CA ALA A 518 -24.46 49.78 -11.90
C ALA A 518 -25.62 48.91 -11.40
N ILE A 519 -26.86 49.21 -11.80
CA ILE A 519 -28.05 48.40 -11.50
C ILE A 519 -27.91 47.05 -12.15
N HIS A 520 -27.49 46.97 -13.40
CA HIS A 520 -27.28 45.72 -14.10
C HIS A 520 -26.18 44.85 -13.43
N TYR A 521 -25.07 45.46 -12.96
CA TYR A 521 -24.04 44.72 -12.27
C TYR A 521 -24.46 44.25 -10.87
N ALA A 522 -25.49 44.83 -10.26
CA ALA A 522 -26.05 44.33 -9.01
C ALA A 522 -26.68 42.92 -9.19
N GLU A 523 -27.26 42.64 -10.37
CA GLU A 523 -27.81 41.33 -10.70
C GLU A 523 -26.68 40.28 -10.86
N VAL A 524 -25.52 40.65 -11.40
CA VAL A 524 -24.33 39.77 -11.55
C VAL A 524 -23.81 39.32 -10.20
N GLY A 525 -23.96 40.15 -9.16
CA GLY A 525 -23.55 39.80 -7.81
C GLY A 525 -24.44 38.80 -7.10
N VAL A 526 -25.59 38.40 -7.66
CA VAL A 526 -26.54 37.47 -7.04
C VAL A 526 -26.06 36.03 -7.27
N ILE A 527 -25.56 35.39 -6.24
CA ILE A 527 -24.96 34.02 -6.28
C ILE A 527 -25.73 33.00 -5.42
N GLY A 528 -26.86 33.39 -4.80
CA GLY A 528 -27.56 32.56 -3.81
C GLY A 528 -27.90 31.16 -4.31
N TYR A 529 -28.33 31.04 -5.58
CA TYR A 529 -28.66 29.75 -6.18
C TYR A 529 -27.45 28.79 -6.28
N LEU A 530 -26.22 29.30 -6.54
CA LEU A 530 -25.00 28.51 -6.55
C LEU A 530 -24.61 28.11 -5.14
N GLU A 531 -24.76 29.03 -4.18
CA GLU A 531 -24.48 28.75 -2.78
C GLU A 531 -25.38 27.64 -2.23
N ASP A 532 -26.68 27.68 -2.52
CA ASP A 532 -27.65 26.66 -2.14
C ASP A 532 -27.32 25.30 -2.74
N GLN A 533 -26.95 25.26 -4.02
CA GLN A 533 -26.55 24.02 -4.70
C GLN A 533 -25.29 23.42 -4.06
N ILE A 534 -24.30 24.24 -3.75
CA ILE A 534 -23.05 23.79 -3.11
C ILE A 534 -23.32 23.30 -1.68
N MET A 535 -24.16 23.98 -0.92
CA MET A 535 -24.51 23.59 0.45
C MET A 535 -25.30 22.29 0.48
N SER A 536 -26.27 22.11 -0.42
CA SER A 536 -27.02 20.85 -0.55
C SER A 536 -26.10 19.69 -0.87
N LEU A 537 -25.18 19.88 -1.84
CA LEU A 537 -24.20 18.87 -2.21
C LEU A 537 -23.23 18.54 -1.08
N HIS A 538 -22.76 19.55 -0.34
CA HIS A 538 -21.92 19.35 0.84
C HIS A 538 -22.62 18.49 1.90
N THR A 539 -23.92 18.74 2.16
CA THR A 539 -24.73 17.94 3.09
C THR A 539 -24.84 16.50 2.62
N GLU A 540 -25.12 16.27 1.33
CA GLU A 540 -25.17 14.93 0.74
C GLU A 540 -23.84 14.17 0.93
N ILE A 541 -22.70 14.83 0.70
CA ILE A 541 -21.36 14.24 0.88
C ILE A 541 -21.10 13.91 2.34
N MET A 542 -21.49 14.77 3.28
CA MET A 542 -21.32 14.53 4.72
C MET A 542 -22.18 13.35 5.20
N GLU A 543 -23.36 13.15 4.65
CA GLU A 543 -24.20 11.99 4.93
C GLU A 543 -23.57 10.71 4.41
N LEU A 544 -23.01 10.72 3.18
CA LEU A 544 -22.28 9.58 2.62
C LEU A 544 -21.06 9.20 3.47
N GLN A 545 -20.35 10.18 4.01
CA GLN A 545 -19.20 9.95 4.90
C GLN A 545 -19.62 9.31 6.23
N LYS A 546 -20.80 9.65 6.75
CA LYS A 546 -21.34 9.10 8.00
C LYS A 546 -21.98 7.72 7.81
N SER A 547 -22.26 7.31 6.58
CA SER A 547 -22.92 6.03 6.27
C SER A 547 -22.07 4.84 6.77
N PRO A 548 -22.70 3.69 7.06
CA PRO A 548 -22.00 2.47 7.45
C PRO A 548 -20.87 2.07 6.50
N TYR A 549 -21.03 2.33 5.20
CA TYR A 549 -20.01 2.07 4.16
C TYR A 549 -18.91 3.13 4.08
N GLY A 550 -19.09 4.28 4.73
CA GLY A 550 -18.01 5.24 4.96
C GLY A 550 -17.09 4.82 6.10
N ARG A 551 -17.55 3.91 6.93
CA ARG A 551 -16.82 3.32 8.08
C ARG A 551 -16.58 1.85 7.80
N ARG A 552 -15.50 1.27 8.35
CA ARG A 552 -15.20 -0.16 8.20
C ARG A 552 -16.32 -0.99 8.82
N GLN A 553 -17.07 -1.72 7.98
CA GLN A 553 -17.93 -2.84 8.41
C GLN A 553 -17.23 -4.14 8.01
N GLY A 554 -16.22 -4.54 8.79
CA GLY A 554 -15.40 -5.71 8.51
C GLY A 554 -15.97 -7.03 8.99
N ASP A 555 -16.99 -7.02 9.81
CA ASP A 555 -17.19 -8.07 10.81
C ASP A 555 -17.76 -9.37 10.26
N LEU A 556 -18.64 -9.32 9.24
CA LEU A 556 -19.32 -10.54 8.76
C LEU A 556 -18.39 -11.47 7.97
N MET A 557 -17.66 -10.94 6.98
CA MET A 557 -16.75 -11.74 6.17
C MET A 557 -15.58 -12.27 7.00
N GLU A 558 -15.10 -11.49 7.96
CA GLU A 558 -14.05 -11.88 8.91
C GLU A 558 -14.53 -13.01 9.84
N SER A 559 -15.76 -12.94 10.35
CA SER A 559 -16.32 -14.00 11.19
C SER A 559 -16.52 -15.32 10.43
N LEU A 560 -16.90 -15.27 9.16
CA LEU A 560 -17.06 -16.45 8.31
C LEU A 560 -15.72 -17.11 8.00
N GLU A 561 -14.70 -16.32 7.67
CA GLU A 561 -13.33 -16.80 7.51
C GLU A 561 -12.84 -17.48 8.80
N GLN A 562 -12.98 -16.82 9.94
CA GLN A 562 -12.54 -17.39 11.22
C GLN A 562 -13.24 -18.72 11.53
N ARG A 563 -14.54 -18.84 11.26
CA ARG A 563 -15.29 -20.10 11.42
C ARG A 563 -14.75 -21.20 10.50
N ALA A 564 -14.40 -20.89 9.24
CA ALA A 564 -13.80 -21.85 8.33
C ALA A 564 -12.43 -22.33 8.84
N ILE A 565 -11.60 -21.40 9.32
CA ILE A 565 -10.29 -21.68 9.92
C ILE A 565 -10.43 -22.58 11.15
N ASP A 566 -11.39 -22.30 12.02
CA ASP A 566 -11.60 -23.07 13.26
C ASP A 566 -12.12 -24.48 12.99
N LEU A 567 -12.99 -24.66 12.00
CA LEU A 567 -13.41 -25.99 11.54
C LEU A 567 -12.22 -26.79 10.99
N TYR A 568 -11.38 -26.14 10.17
CA TYR A 568 -10.17 -26.80 9.65
C TYR A 568 -9.20 -27.19 10.76
N LYS A 569 -8.98 -26.33 11.78
CA LYS A 569 -8.16 -26.66 12.96
C LYS A 569 -8.70 -27.88 13.70
N GLN A 570 -10.00 -27.96 13.92
CA GLN A 570 -10.63 -29.12 14.53
C GLN A 570 -10.38 -30.40 13.73
N LEU A 571 -10.51 -30.35 12.39
CA LEU A 571 -10.22 -31.49 11.52
C LEU A 571 -8.74 -31.89 11.57
N LYS A 572 -7.82 -30.93 11.65
CA LYS A 572 -6.36 -31.17 11.71
C LYS A 572 -5.96 -31.94 12.96
N HIS A 573 -6.66 -31.75 14.08
CA HIS A 573 -6.41 -32.42 15.36
C HIS A 573 -7.07 -33.80 15.49
N ARG A 574 -7.93 -34.21 14.53
CA ARG A 574 -8.51 -35.56 14.53
C ARG A 574 -7.45 -36.60 14.19
N PRO A 575 -7.45 -37.80 14.84
CA PRO A 575 -6.57 -38.90 14.47
C PRO A 575 -6.77 -39.30 13.00
N SER A 576 -5.70 -39.72 12.36
CA SER A 576 -5.72 -40.11 10.93
C SER A 576 -6.29 -41.54 10.69
N ASP A 577 -6.54 -42.31 11.75
CA ASP A 577 -6.97 -43.69 11.65
C ASP A 577 -8.38 -43.79 11.08
N HIS A 578 -8.45 -44.25 9.83
CA HIS A 578 -9.64 -44.76 9.11
C HIS A 578 -11.00 -44.06 9.34
N SER A 579 -10.99 -42.83 9.87
CA SER A 579 -12.21 -42.07 10.06
C SER A 579 -12.61 -41.33 8.78
N TYR A 580 -13.89 -41.46 8.45
CA TYR A 580 -14.56 -40.75 7.37
C TYR A 580 -15.40 -39.61 7.99
N SER A 581 -15.58 -38.53 7.27
CA SER A 581 -16.44 -37.43 7.67
C SER A 581 -17.03 -36.74 6.45
N ASP A 582 -18.17 -36.11 6.62
CA ASP A 582 -18.79 -35.26 5.60
C ASP A 582 -18.32 -33.82 5.71
N SER A 583 -18.68 -33.01 4.70
CA SER A 583 -18.30 -31.60 4.60
C SER A 583 -19.47 -30.64 4.83
N THR A 584 -20.59 -31.08 5.40
CA THR A 584 -21.82 -30.30 5.51
C THR A 584 -21.59 -28.92 6.16
N GLU A 585 -20.85 -28.86 7.27
CA GLU A 585 -20.60 -27.59 7.96
C GLU A 585 -19.67 -26.66 7.16
N MET A 586 -18.63 -27.19 6.51
CA MET A 586 -17.75 -26.38 5.68
C MET A 586 -18.50 -25.82 4.47
N VAL A 587 -19.34 -26.64 3.80
CA VAL A 587 -20.16 -26.20 2.66
C VAL A 587 -21.17 -25.13 3.08
N LYS A 588 -21.79 -25.23 4.26
CA LYS A 588 -22.65 -24.16 4.79
C LYS A 588 -21.88 -22.82 4.90
N ILE A 589 -20.63 -22.86 5.36
CA ILE A 589 -19.81 -21.63 5.46
C ILE A 589 -19.50 -21.09 4.07
N ILE A 590 -19.11 -21.93 3.11
CA ILE A 590 -18.85 -21.51 1.72
C ILE A 590 -20.07 -20.81 1.12
N VAL A 591 -21.24 -21.46 1.17
CA VAL A 591 -22.49 -20.90 0.63
C VAL A 591 -22.86 -19.58 1.32
N HIS A 592 -22.76 -19.54 2.65
CA HIS A 592 -23.04 -18.31 3.39
C HIS A 592 -22.07 -17.19 3.07
N THR A 593 -20.78 -17.51 2.83
CA THR A 593 -19.77 -16.52 2.45
C THR A 593 -20.07 -15.94 1.06
N VAL A 594 -20.42 -16.79 0.08
CA VAL A 594 -20.80 -16.34 -1.28
C VAL A 594 -22.02 -15.43 -1.25
N GLN A 595 -23.08 -15.84 -0.53
CA GLN A 595 -24.30 -15.04 -0.38
C GLN A 595 -24.04 -13.70 0.34
N SER A 596 -23.18 -13.74 1.36
CA SER A 596 -22.82 -12.52 2.09
C SER A 596 -21.98 -11.57 1.24
N GLN A 597 -21.04 -12.11 0.47
CA GLN A 597 -20.24 -11.32 -0.48
C GLN A 597 -21.13 -10.64 -1.52
N ASP A 598 -22.07 -11.35 -2.13
CA ASP A 598 -22.99 -10.77 -3.13
C ASP A 598 -23.79 -9.59 -2.53
N ARG A 599 -24.29 -9.75 -1.30
CA ARG A 599 -25.01 -8.68 -0.61
C ARG A 599 -24.12 -7.47 -0.33
N VAL A 600 -22.95 -7.69 0.30
CA VAL A 600 -22.05 -6.57 0.66
C VAL A 600 -21.47 -5.88 -0.56
N LEU A 601 -21.27 -6.58 -1.68
CA LEU A 601 -20.86 -5.98 -2.94
C LEU A 601 -21.95 -5.09 -3.54
N LYS A 602 -23.20 -5.53 -3.56
CA LYS A 602 -24.33 -4.70 -4.01
C LYS A 602 -24.43 -3.39 -3.23
N GLU A 603 -24.29 -3.48 -1.90
CA GLU A 603 -24.33 -2.31 -1.03
C GLU A 603 -23.09 -1.41 -1.26
N LEU A 604 -21.89 -1.97 -1.44
CA LEU A 604 -20.68 -1.23 -1.74
C LEU A 604 -20.80 -0.47 -3.06
N PHE A 605 -21.24 -1.13 -4.13
CA PHE A 605 -21.39 -0.50 -5.44
C PHE A 605 -22.54 0.52 -5.44
N GLY A 606 -23.61 0.29 -4.68
CA GLY A 606 -24.67 1.27 -4.46
C GLY A 606 -24.18 2.54 -3.76
N HIS A 607 -23.31 2.40 -2.77
CA HIS A 607 -22.66 3.54 -2.11
C HIS A 607 -21.64 4.22 -3.03
N LEU A 608 -20.84 3.44 -3.75
CA LEU A 608 -19.85 3.96 -4.72
C LEU A 608 -20.55 4.80 -5.82
N SER A 609 -21.69 4.33 -6.33
CA SER A 609 -22.48 5.07 -7.33
C SER A 609 -22.90 6.47 -6.82
N LYS A 610 -23.31 6.57 -5.57
CA LYS A 610 -23.64 7.87 -4.95
C LYS A 610 -22.41 8.76 -4.82
N LEU A 611 -21.23 8.19 -4.44
CA LEU A 611 -19.97 8.95 -4.38
C LEU A 611 -19.57 9.51 -5.74
N LEU A 612 -19.64 8.68 -6.79
CA LEU A 612 -19.31 9.09 -8.15
C LEU A 612 -20.32 10.11 -8.68
N GLY A 613 -21.60 9.97 -8.36
CA GLY A 613 -22.63 10.95 -8.68
C GLY A 613 -22.38 12.31 -8.01
N CYS A 614 -22.03 12.34 -6.73
CA CYS A 614 -21.63 13.59 -6.05
C CYS A 614 -20.38 14.21 -6.67
N LYS A 615 -19.40 13.39 -7.03
CA LYS A 615 -18.18 13.86 -7.69
C LYS A 615 -18.49 14.52 -9.04
N GLN A 616 -19.37 13.89 -9.84
CA GLN A 616 -19.81 14.46 -11.11
C GLN A 616 -20.51 15.81 -10.92
N LYS A 617 -21.42 15.92 -9.93
CA LYS A 617 -22.06 17.19 -9.57
C LYS A 617 -21.03 18.28 -9.23
N ILE A 618 -19.93 17.95 -8.52
CA ILE A 618 -18.85 18.92 -8.25
C ILE A 618 -18.19 19.35 -9.55
N ILE A 619 -17.84 18.41 -10.43
CA ILE A 619 -17.18 18.69 -11.71
C ILE A 619 -18.04 19.61 -12.57
N ASP A 620 -19.36 19.43 -12.56
CA ASP A 620 -20.33 20.25 -13.30
C ASP A 620 -20.54 21.64 -12.68
N LEU A 621 -20.33 21.79 -11.36
CA LEU A 621 -20.46 23.05 -10.64
C LEU A 621 -19.19 23.93 -10.72
N LEU A 622 -18.00 23.34 -10.77
CA LEU A 622 -16.75 24.08 -10.79
C LEU A 622 -16.67 25.15 -11.90
N PRO A 623 -16.98 24.84 -13.18
CA PRO A 623 -16.97 25.84 -14.25
C PRO A 623 -17.98 26.98 -14.03
N LYS A 624 -19.14 26.67 -13.42
CA LYS A 624 -20.17 27.68 -13.13
C LYS A 624 -19.69 28.65 -12.05
N VAL A 625 -19.00 28.14 -11.02
CA VAL A 625 -18.40 28.95 -9.96
C VAL A 625 -17.26 29.82 -10.50
N GLU A 626 -16.42 29.25 -11.37
CA GLU A 626 -15.32 29.98 -12.03
C GLU A 626 -15.85 31.12 -12.93
N MET A 627 -16.89 30.83 -13.72
CA MET A 627 -17.53 31.82 -14.56
C MET A 627 -18.18 32.93 -13.72
N ALA A 628 -18.89 32.59 -12.65
CA ALA A 628 -19.46 33.57 -11.74
C ALA A 628 -18.39 34.46 -11.09
N LEU A 629 -17.27 33.88 -10.66
CA LEU A 629 -16.11 34.63 -10.13
C LEU A 629 -15.51 35.57 -11.17
N SER A 630 -15.39 35.12 -12.43
CA SER A 630 -14.87 35.94 -13.53
C SER A 630 -15.80 37.13 -13.82
N ASN A 631 -17.12 36.88 -13.89
CA ASN A 631 -18.12 37.91 -14.13
C ASN A 631 -18.14 38.97 -12.99
N ILE A 632 -18.03 38.52 -11.73
CA ILE A 632 -17.94 39.42 -10.56
C ILE A 632 -16.69 40.27 -10.62
N LYS A 633 -15.54 39.73 -10.98
CA LYS A 633 -14.28 40.48 -11.12
C LYS A 633 -14.36 41.52 -12.25
N GLU A 634 -14.96 41.16 -13.37
CA GLU A 634 -15.18 42.08 -14.48
C GLU A 634 -16.10 43.23 -14.09
N ALA A 635 -17.22 42.91 -13.42
CA ALA A 635 -18.14 43.91 -12.87
C ALA A 635 -17.44 44.84 -11.87
N ASP A 636 -16.64 44.26 -10.94
CA ASP A 636 -15.87 45.02 -9.96
C ASP A 636 -14.91 46.04 -10.60
N ASN A 637 -14.14 45.54 -11.60
CA ASN A 637 -13.21 46.39 -12.35
C ASN A 637 -13.97 47.52 -13.09
N THR A 638 -15.12 47.20 -13.66
CA THR A 638 -15.94 48.19 -14.42
C THR A 638 -16.52 49.24 -13.48
N VAL A 639 -17.02 48.82 -12.29
CA VAL A 639 -17.51 49.78 -11.24
C VAL A 639 -16.40 50.68 -10.78
N MET A 640 -15.23 50.17 -10.53
CA MET A 640 -14.06 50.98 -10.13
C MET A 640 -13.59 51.93 -11.22
N PHE A 641 -13.64 51.50 -12.48
CA PHE A 641 -13.36 52.35 -13.63
C PHE A 641 -14.40 53.51 -13.75
N MET A 642 -15.70 53.19 -13.67
CA MET A 642 -16.78 54.19 -13.67
C MET A 642 -16.64 55.19 -12.53
N GLN A 643 -16.33 54.74 -11.32
CA GLN A 643 -16.05 55.59 -10.15
C GLN A 643 -14.90 56.52 -10.41
N GLY A 644 -13.75 56.00 -10.90
CA GLY A 644 -12.57 56.82 -11.20
C GLY A 644 -12.83 57.85 -12.32
N LYS A 645 -13.59 57.48 -13.34
CA LYS A 645 -14.00 58.40 -14.43
C LYS A 645 -14.87 59.51 -13.87
N ARG A 646 -15.89 59.17 -13.12
CA ARG A 646 -16.81 60.15 -12.48
C ARG A 646 -16.07 61.10 -11.56
N GLN A 647 -15.14 60.62 -10.73
CA GLN A 647 -14.35 61.51 -9.87
C GLN A 647 -13.51 62.52 -10.66
N LYS A 648 -12.89 62.08 -11.77
CA LYS A 648 -12.14 63.00 -12.66
C LYS A 648 -13.03 64.07 -13.25
N GLU A 649 -14.26 63.73 -13.65
CA GLU A 649 -15.24 64.65 -14.20
C GLU A 649 -15.73 65.66 -13.14
N ILE A 650 -15.95 65.20 -11.89
CA ILE A 650 -16.28 66.12 -10.76
C ILE A 650 -15.15 67.09 -10.48
N TRP A 651 -13.89 66.63 -10.42
CA TRP A 651 -12.75 67.50 -10.25
C TRP A 651 -12.60 68.54 -11.36
N HIS A 652 -12.92 68.14 -12.59
CA HIS A 652 -12.95 69.10 -13.74
C HIS A 652 -13.99 70.17 -13.56
N LEU A 653 -15.21 69.80 -13.14
CA LEU A 653 -16.30 70.75 -12.84
C LEU A 653 -15.92 71.72 -11.72
N LEU A 654 -15.35 71.19 -10.64
CA LEU A 654 -14.91 72.02 -9.52
C LEU A 654 -13.85 73.06 -9.96
N LYS A 655 -12.91 72.66 -10.80
CA LYS A 655 -11.94 73.60 -11.39
C LYS A 655 -12.61 74.72 -12.20
N ILE A 656 -13.58 74.36 -13.03
CA ILE A 656 -14.32 75.38 -13.81
C ILE A 656 -15.10 76.34 -12.89
N ALA A 657 -15.77 75.80 -11.87
CA ALA A 657 -16.54 76.63 -10.93
C ALA A 657 -15.65 77.58 -10.15
N CYS A 658 -14.46 77.14 -9.68
CA CYS A 658 -13.51 77.98 -9.02
C CYS A 658 -12.90 79.08 -9.91
N THR A 659 -12.65 78.80 -11.18
CA THR A 659 -12.16 79.80 -12.13
C THR A 659 -13.22 80.82 -12.50
N GLN A 660 -14.48 80.46 -12.63
CA GLN A 660 -15.61 81.36 -12.88
C GLN A 660 -15.92 82.24 -11.64
N SER A 661 -15.82 81.71 -10.45
CA SER A 661 -15.99 82.52 -9.19
C SER A 661 -14.88 83.51 -9.02
N SER A 662 -13.65 83.20 -9.37
CA SER A 662 -12.52 84.15 -9.37
C SER A 662 -12.69 85.21 -10.47
N ALA A 663 -13.27 84.91 -11.61
CA ALA A 663 -13.55 85.92 -12.64
C ALA A 663 -14.70 86.89 -12.25
N ARG A 664 -15.68 86.41 -11.46
CA ARG A 664 -16.78 87.29 -10.92
C ARG A 664 -16.36 88.15 -9.76
N SER A 665 -15.36 87.77 -8.99
CA SER A 665 -14.79 88.57 -7.92
C SER A 665 -13.80 89.64 -8.37
N LEU A 666 -13.33 89.59 -9.61
CA LEU A 666 -12.39 90.57 -10.24
C LEU A 666 -13.13 91.74 -10.92
N GLY A 667 -14.49 91.78 -10.88
CA GLY A 667 -15.30 92.87 -11.44
C GLY A 667 -15.57 94.05 -10.53
N SER A 668 -15.11 94.05 -9.31
CA SER A 668 -15.25 95.16 -8.38
C SER A 668 -14.05 95.28 -7.43
N SER A 669 -13.06 96.03 -7.84
CA SER A 669 -12.15 96.91 -7.06
C SER A 669 -10.74 96.94 -7.66
N LEU A 670 -10.35 98.12 -8.04
CA LEU A 670 -8.99 98.51 -8.40
C LEU A 670 -8.08 98.50 -7.20
N GLU A 671 -6.76 98.33 -7.51
CA GLU A 671 -5.56 98.70 -6.82
C GLU A 671 -4.81 97.64 -5.97
N GLY A 672 -3.72 97.23 -6.55
CA GLY A 672 -2.42 97.18 -6.00
C GLY A 672 -2.16 96.22 -4.81
N VAL A 673 -1.64 95.11 -5.08
CA VAL A 673 -0.45 94.52 -4.43
C VAL A 673 -0.11 93.17 -5.17
N THR A 674 1.06 93.14 -5.73
CA THR A 674 1.67 91.89 -6.22
C THR A 674 2.27 91.13 -5.06
N PRO A 675 1.89 89.89 -4.82
CA PRO A 675 2.74 88.98 -4.07
C PRO A 675 3.51 88.13 -5.06
N GLN A 676 4.82 88.16 -4.88
CA GLN A 676 5.79 87.26 -5.50
C GLN A 676 5.47 85.80 -5.15
N LEU A 677 5.45 84.96 -6.16
CA LEU A 677 5.48 83.53 -6.03
C LEU A 677 6.88 83.06 -5.63
N PRO A 678 7.04 82.16 -4.68
CA PRO A 678 8.28 81.42 -4.46
C PRO A 678 8.41 80.29 -5.47
N PRO A 679 9.68 79.88 -5.78
CA PRO A 679 9.96 79.00 -6.89
C PRO A 679 9.55 77.57 -6.69
N THR A 680 9.12 76.93 -7.79
CA THR A 680 8.94 75.53 -7.96
C THR A 680 10.15 74.71 -7.58
N SER A 681 9.99 73.76 -6.67
CA SER A 681 10.89 72.60 -6.56
C SER A 681 10.11 71.31 -6.72
N ALA A 682 10.46 70.66 -7.78
CA ALA A 682 10.49 69.24 -8.08
C ALA A 682 9.55 68.28 -7.33
N GLU A 683 8.76 67.62 -8.14
CA GLU A 683 8.46 66.20 -8.12
C GLU A 683 8.75 65.42 -6.85
N ARG A 684 7.69 64.95 -6.21
CA ARG A 684 7.64 63.61 -5.64
C ARG A 684 6.22 63.08 -5.72
N GLU A 685 6.00 62.15 -6.63
CA GLU A 685 4.91 61.20 -6.63
C GLU A 685 4.96 60.40 -5.31
N HIS A 686 3.89 60.35 -4.58
CA HIS A 686 3.61 59.27 -3.64
C HIS A 686 2.19 58.83 -3.84
N PRO A 687 2.00 57.54 -4.26
CA PRO A 687 0.67 56.95 -4.21
C PRO A 687 0.37 56.55 -2.77
N LEU A 688 -0.76 56.99 -2.26
CA LEU A 688 -1.35 56.46 -1.04
C LEU A 688 -1.75 55.03 -1.26
N SER A 689 -0.87 54.07 -0.90
CA SER A 689 -1.18 52.68 -0.71
C SER A 689 -1.50 52.48 0.78
N CYS A 690 -2.78 52.44 1.12
CA CYS A 690 -3.22 51.79 2.35
C CYS A 690 -3.33 50.28 2.06
N VAL A 691 -2.20 49.60 2.08
CA VAL A 691 -2.16 48.15 2.26
C VAL A 691 -1.43 47.91 3.56
N GLY A 692 -2.18 47.55 4.58
CA GLY A 692 -1.60 47.01 5.80
C GLY A 692 -0.91 45.71 5.51
N ASP A 693 0.39 45.71 5.63
CA ASP A 693 1.23 44.50 5.68
C ASP A 693 0.79 43.63 6.87
N PHE A 694 0.10 42.58 6.61
CA PHE A 694 0.09 41.42 7.52
C PHE A 694 1.31 40.56 7.22
N SER A 695 2.33 40.74 8.05
CA SER A 695 3.51 39.92 8.09
C SER A 695 3.12 38.45 8.32
N THR A 696 3.59 37.63 7.41
CA THR A 696 3.67 36.18 7.53
C THR A 696 4.49 35.79 8.75
N ASN A 697 3.84 35.44 9.86
CA ASN A 697 4.38 34.52 10.86
C ASN A 697 3.25 34.05 11.80
N ASP A 698 2.48 33.06 11.34
CA ASP A 698 1.84 32.09 12.21
C ASP A 698 1.59 30.81 11.43
N ARG A 699 2.68 30.01 11.30
CA ARG A 699 2.59 28.59 11.02
C ARG A 699 2.04 27.92 12.27
N ARG A 700 0.79 28.06 12.55
CA ARG A 700 0.07 27.08 13.37
C ARG A 700 -0.26 25.92 12.48
N LYS A 701 0.49 24.83 12.68
CA LYS A 701 0.15 23.49 12.27
C LYS A 701 -1.28 23.20 12.72
N PHE A 702 -2.23 23.25 11.81
CA PHE A 702 -3.45 22.51 11.97
C PHE A 702 -3.09 21.04 11.73
N GLU A 703 -2.59 20.38 12.78
CA GLU A 703 -2.70 18.95 12.92
C GLU A 703 -4.19 18.66 13.02
N LEU A 704 -4.77 18.21 11.91
CA LEU A 704 -6.02 17.47 11.91
C LEU A 704 -5.76 16.17 12.69
N SER A 705 -5.91 16.25 14.01
CA SER A 705 -6.00 15.09 14.87
C SER A 705 -7.32 14.37 14.57
N TRP A 706 -7.28 13.47 13.59
CA TRP A 706 -8.29 12.47 13.40
C TRP A 706 -8.11 11.39 14.49
N PRO A 707 -9.18 10.85 15.08
CA PRO A 707 -9.09 9.78 16.07
C PRO A 707 -8.86 8.43 15.37
N PHE A 708 -7.71 8.27 14.69
CA PHE A 708 -7.31 7.04 13.99
C PHE A 708 -5.96 6.50 14.45
N LYS A 709 -5.52 6.86 15.69
CA LYS A 709 -4.25 6.36 16.24
C LYS A 709 -4.38 5.11 17.11
N HIS A 710 -5.54 4.52 17.27
CA HIS A 710 -5.69 3.27 18.04
C HIS A 710 -6.58 2.29 17.30
N TYR A 711 -6.03 1.56 16.34
CA TYR A 711 -6.49 0.23 15.89
C TYR A 711 -5.50 -0.34 14.87
N TYR A 712 -4.23 -0.49 15.29
CA TYR A 712 -3.28 -1.45 14.77
C TYR A 712 -2.34 -1.82 15.93
N SER A 713 -2.78 -2.76 16.74
CA SER A 713 -1.94 -3.67 17.52
C SER A 713 -2.45 -5.09 17.30
#